data_f2b348a285936d3f085064795eeeba64
#
_entry.id   f2b348a285936d3f085064795eeeba64
#
_cell.length_a   1.000
_cell.length_b   1.000
_cell.length_c   1.000
_cell.angle_alpha   90.00
_cell.angle_beta   90.00
_cell.angle_gamma   90.00
#
_symmetry.space_group_name_H-M   'P 1'
#
loop_
_entity.id
_entity.type
_entity.pdbx_description
1 polymer ?
#
loop_
_entity_poly.entity_id
_entity_poly.type
_entity_poly.pdbx_seq_one_letter_code
_entity_poly.pdbx_strand_id
1 'polypeptide(L)'
;MPNGELTVCIVGAGPRGLSVLERICANERKSPVHEALRIHVVDPHPPGAGRVWRTDQPDLLLMNTVASQVTVYTDASVEMEGPIEAGPSLHEWARSLVQENGAGAGDGTAVPGGVLAEARQLGADDYPTRAFYGYYLEDVFRRVVAGAPEHVTVEVHRSTAVSLDEEPPDGRPARQCLLLADGTRLPRLDAVVLAQGHLPARATAREEELAREAAECGLVLVSPVNPADADLSAIAPGQTVVLRGLGLNFFDHLALLTTGRGGRFERSGDRLVYRPSGREPRLFAGSRRGVPYHARGHNEKGAHGRYEPRLLTPEVIARLRERAAEGRRVYFAVDLWPLIAKEVASVYYGALLAAAGRAAEREAFVARYLAAPSAEVEAALLDEYGIPVADRWDWKRIDRPYATREFHSRAEFRDWLLGHLADDVREAREGNVSGPLKAALDVLRDLRNEIRLVVDHGGLEGISYRDDLQNWYTPLNAYLSIGPPASRIEETIALANAGVLEFMGPELRVRVDRTGPEPAFVAESSRVDGPPVRAAALIEARLPEPDIRRTADPLLTHLLATGQCRPYRISSDSGPDVVTGGLAVSERPYRLVDAAGRTHPRRFAYGVPTEAVHWVTAAGIRPGVNSVTLGDSDAIARAVLALTPADGTRPDATEELS
;
A
#
# COMPACT_ATOMS: atom_id res chain seq x y z
N MET A 1 26.32 25.59 22.02
CA MET A 1 25.76 24.95 23.22
C MET A 1 24.50 24.18 22.79
N PRO A 2 24.22 22.97 23.30
CA PRO A 2 22.98 22.30 23.00
C PRO A 2 21.78 23.18 23.38
N ASN A 3 20.71 23.09 22.63
CA ASN A 3 19.44 23.74 22.97
C ASN A 3 18.80 23.01 24.17
N GLY A 4 17.96 23.67 24.97
CA GLY A 4 17.28 23.06 26.11
C GLY A 4 16.45 21.80 25.79
N GLU A 5 15.47 21.44 26.59
CA GLU A 5 14.60 20.26 26.35
C GLU A 5 13.63 20.50 25.19
N LEU A 6 13.62 19.60 24.19
CA LEU A 6 12.64 19.54 23.10
C LEU A 6 11.62 18.42 23.37
N THR A 7 10.32 18.74 23.27
CA THR A 7 9.24 17.77 23.47
C THR A 7 8.48 17.51 22.16
N VAL A 8 8.50 16.27 21.67
CA VAL A 8 7.93 15.85 20.40
C VAL A 8 6.86 14.80 20.62
N CYS A 9 5.79 14.83 19.84
CA CYS A 9 4.78 13.77 19.82
C CYS A 9 4.67 13.15 18.42
N ILE A 10 4.75 11.81 18.34
CA ILE A 10 4.49 11.02 17.14
C ILE A 10 3.13 10.35 17.31
N VAL A 11 2.15 10.70 16.48
CA VAL A 11 0.82 10.11 16.46
C VAL A 11 0.76 9.04 15.37
N GLY A 12 0.60 7.79 15.77
CA GLY A 12 0.72 6.60 14.94
C GLY A 12 2.09 5.94 15.10
N ALA A 13 2.11 4.75 15.71
CA ALA A 13 3.32 3.99 16.00
C ALA A 13 3.52 2.77 15.08
N GLY A 14 2.85 2.75 13.92
CA GLY A 14 3.11 1.78 12.86
C GLY A 14 4.46 2.02 12.17
N PRO A 15 4.75 1.33 11.04
CA PRO A 15 6.07 1.38 10.37
C PRO A 15 6.57 2.81 10.06
N ARG A 16 5.67 3.77 9.81
CA ARG A 16 6.06 5.17 9.56
C ARG A 16 6.44 5.91 10.83
N GLY A 17 5.64 5.77 11.89
CA GLY A 17 6.01 6.36 13.19
C GLY A 17 7.30 5.77 13.73
N LEU A 18 7.50 4.45 13.56
CA LEU A 18 8.77 3.77 13.86
C LEU A 18 9.93 4.35 13.06
N SER A 19 9.75 4.58 11.75
CA SER A 19 10.80 5.15 10.90
C SER A 19 11.18 6.57 11.32
N VAL A 20 10.21 7.43 11.68
CA VAL A 20 10.51 8.78 12.20
C VAL A 20 11.24 8.69 13.53
N LEU A 21 10.80 7.84 14.47
CA LEU A 21 11.44 7.65 15.76
C LEU A 21 12.89 7.21 15.59
N GLU A 22 13.13 6.23 14.73
CA GLU A 22 14.46 5.72 14.40
C GLU A 22 15.34 6.83 13.82
N ARG A 23 14.82 7.63 12.86
CA ARG A 23 15.57 8.75 12.27
C ARG A 23 15.88 9.85 13.27
N ILE A 24 14.97 10.16 14.20
CA ILE A 24 15.25 11.11 15.29
C ILE A 24 16.42 10.60 16.15
N CYS A 25 16.35 9.35 16.63
CA CYS A 25 17.40 8.75 17.45
C CYS A 25 18.75 8.67 16.72
N ALA A 26 18.73 8.33 15.42
CA ALA A 26 19.95 8.23 14.61
C ALA A 26 20.63 9.60 14.41
N ASN A 27 19.86 10.64 14.09
CA ASN A 27 20.39 11.98 13.91
C ASN A 27 20.94 12.55 15.23
N GLU A 28 20.23 12.39 16.35
CA GLU A 28 20.71 12.82 17.67
C GLU A 28 21.94 12.03 18.14
N ARG A 29 22.06 10.74 17.83
CA ARG A 29 23.27 9.94 18.13
C ARG A 29 24.49 10.47 17.39
N LYS A 30 24.31 10.86 16.11
CA LYS A 30 25.41 11.38 15.27
C LYS A 30 25.80 12.80 15.64
N SER A 31 24.83 13.65 15.93
CA SER A 31 25.02 15.09 16.17
C SER A 31 23.97 15.59 17.14
N PRO A 32 24.18 15.44 18.46
CA PRO A 32 23.25 15.92 19.47
C PRO A 32 23.01 17.43 19.33
N VAL A 33 21.75 17.82 19.23
CA VAL A 33 21.32 19.23 19.08
C VAL A 33 20.71 19.75 20.38
N HIS A 34 20.06 18.88 21.16
CA HIS A 34 19.33 19.23 22.37
C HIS A 34 19.98 18.68 23.64
N GLU A 35 19.81 19.34 24.77
CA GLU A 35 20.27 18.85 26.08
C GLU A 35 19.43 17.67 26.55
N ALA A 36 18.12 17.71 26.27
CA ALA A 36 17.19 16.63 26.52
C ALA A 36 16.14 16.58 25.38
N LEU A 37 15.73 15.39 25.01
CA LEU A 37 14.68 15.15 24.02
C LEU A 37 13.66 14.18 24.60
N ARG A 38 12.40 14.63 24.72
CA ARG A 38 11.28 13.80 25.14
C ARG A 38 10.39 13.49 23.96
N ILE A 39 10.17 12.21 23.68
CA ILE A 39 9.34 11.74 22.56
C ILE A 39 8.16 10.96 23.10
N HIS A 40 6.95 11.52 22.92
CA HIS A 40 5.71 10.82 23.15
C HIS A 40 5.31 10.05 21.88
N VAL A 41 5.06 8.75 21.99
CA VAL A 41 4.56 7.89 20.92
C VAL A 41 3.15 7.47 21.24
N VAL A 42 2.17 7.86 20.43
CA VAL A 42 0.74 7.66 20.69
C VAL A 42 0.14 6.71 19.65
N ASP A 43 -0.32 5.54 20.09
CA ASP A 43 -1.05 4.57 19.25
C ASP A 43 -1.86 3.63 20.15
N PRO A 44 -3.13 3.32 19.84
CA PRO A 44 -3.90 2.33 20.60
C PRO A 44 -3.38 0.89 20.42
N HIS A 45 -2.62 0.62 19.35
CA HIS A 45 -2.04 -0.69 19.05
C HIS A 45 -0.57 -0.79 19.48
N PRO A 46 0.01 -2.01 19.52
CA PRO A 46 1.42 -2.19 19.83
C PRO A 46 2.33 -1.36 18.92
N PRO A 47 3.31 -0.61 19.47
CA PRO A 47 4.21 0.20 18.69
C PRO A 47 5.14 -0.66 17.81
N GLY A 48 5.45 -0.15 16.64
CA GLY A 48 6.12 -0.87 15.56
C GLY A 48 5.12 -1.49 14.59
N ALA A 49 4.30 -2.42 15.05
CA ALA A 49 3.29 -3.11 14.26
C ALA A 49 2.08 -2.21 13.91
N GLY A 50 1.61 -1.40 14.84
CA GLY A 50 0.40 -0.62 14.69
C GLY A 50 -0.83 -1.50 14.37
N ARG A 51 -1.88 -0.89 13.79
CA ARG A 51 -3.14 -1.60 13.54
C ARG A 51 -3.04 -2.67 12.45
N VAL A 52 -2.36 -2.36 11.33
CA VAL A 52 -2.40 -3.22 10.13
C VAL A 52 -1.58 -4.49 10.29
N TRP A 53 -0.47 -4.39 11.01
CA TRP A 53 0.49 -5.48 11.17
C TRP A 53 0.44 -6.11 12.56
N ARG A 54 -0.62 -5.82 13.34
CA ARG A 54 -0.76 -6.35 14.69
C ARG A 54 -0.55 -7.88 14.73
N THR A 55 0.06 -8.35 15.80
CA THR A 55 0.45 -9.76 15.96
C THR A 55 -0.70 -10.68 16.33
N ASP A 56 -1.84 -10.13 16.74
CA ASP A 56 -3.08 -10.84 17.13
C ASP A 56 -4.07 -11.02 15.97
N GLN A 57 -3.58 -11.16 14.74
CA GLN A 57 -4.40 -11.40 13.54
C GLN A 57 -4.19 -12.83 13.01
N PRO A 58 -5.13 -13.35 12.17
CA PRO A 58 -5.01 -14.69 11.62
C PRO A 58 -3.73 -14.93 10.80
N ASP A 59 -3.05 -16.05 11.03
CA ASP A 59 -1.83 -16.50 10.30
C ASP A 59 -2.11 -16.82 8.82
N LEU A 60 -3.38 -16.77 8.39
CA LEU A 60 -3.79 -16.98 7.02
C LEU A 60 -3.59 -15.74 6.13
N LEU A 61 -3.37 -14.57 6.73
CA LEU A 61 -3.24 -13.32 6.02
C LEU A 61 -1.78 -13.07 5.65
N LEU A 62 -1.48 -13.20 4.35
CA LEU A 62 -0.13 -13.03 3.84
C LEU A 62 0.18 -11.56 3.48
N MET A 63 1.46 -11.23 3.54
CA MET A 63 1.99 -10.07 2.84
C MET A 63 1.96 -10.31 1.31
N ASN A 64 2.09 -9.25 0.54
CA ASN A 64 2.24 -9.32 -0.92
C ASN A 64 3.67 -8.95 -1.38
N THR A 65 4.64 -9.07 -0.46
CA THR A 65 6.07 -8.82 -0.71
C THR A 65 6.87 -9.95 -0.07
N VAL A 66 7.87 -10.45 -0.79
CA VAL A 66 8.75 -11.54 -0.31
C VAL A 66 9.64 -11.06 0.84
N ALA A 67 9.99 -11.97 1.74
CA ALA A 67 10.67 -11.67 3.00
C ALA A 67 12.01 -10.94 2.83
N SER A 68 12.79 -11.26 1.80
CA SER A 68 14.06 -10.59 1.52
C SER A 68 13.92 -9.14 1.05
N GLN A 69 12.73 -8.76 0.53
CA GLN A 69 12.43 -7.42 0.03
C GLN A 69 11.69 -6.55 1.05
N VAL A 70 11.79 -6.85 2.33
CA VAL A 70 11.14 -6.09 3.42
C VAL A 70 12.18 -5.67 4.43
N THR A 71 12.27 -4.37 4.70
CA THR A 71 13.10 -3.78 5.75
C THR A 71 12.44 -2.54 6.36
N VAL A 72 13.01 -2.00 7.42
CA VAL A 72 12.71 -0.67 7.97
C VAL A 72 13.99 0.13 8.18
N TYR A 73 15.13 -0.45 7.90
CA TYR A 73 16.45 0.16 8.06
C TYR A 73 16.91 0.88 6.80
N THR A 74 17.74 1.89 6.98
CA THR A 74 18.35 2.65 5.91
C THR A 74 19.59 1.92 5.37
N ASP A 75 19.89 2.16 4.09
CA ASP A 75 21.10 1.68 3.43
C ASP A 75 21.67 2.76 2.47
N ALA A 76 22.76 2.47 1.81
CA ALA A 76 23.45 3.41 0.92
C ALA A 76 22.63 3.82 -0.33
N SER A 77 21.52 3.16 -0.63
CA SER A 77 20.65 3.52 -1.74
C SER A 77 19.69 4.68 -1.40
N VAL A 78 19.50 4.96 -0.10
CA VAL A 78 18.50 5.94 0.34
C VAL A 78 19.05 7.37 0.20
N GLU A 79 18.34 8.19 -0.57
CA GLU A 79 18.62 9.62 -0.69
C GLU A 79 18.14 10.38 0.55
N MET A 80 19.06 10.64 1.48
CA MET A 80 18.82 11.36 2.72
C MET A 80 20.11 12.07 3.19
N GLU A 81 19.99 12.99 4.14
CA GLU A 81 21.12 13.72 4.69
C GLU A 81 21.58 13.18 6.05
N GLY A 82 20.70 12.45 6.74
CA GLY A 82 20.99 11.83 8.03
C GLY A 82 21.93 10.63 7.91
N PRO A 83 22.33 10.03 9.05
CA PRO A 83 23.21 8.86 9.06
C PRO A 83 22.47 7.61 8.55
N ILE A 84 23.22 6.70 7.91
CA ILE A 84 22.74 5.36 7.56
C ILE A 84 22.80 4.50 8.83
N GLU A 85 21.68 3.88 9.16
CA GLU A 85 21.54 2.89 10.24
C GLU A 85 21.15 1.56 9.61
N ALA A 86 22.13 0.74 9.30
CA ALA A 86 21.92 -0.56 8.69
C ALA A 86 21.36 -1.56 9.69
N GLY A 87 20.52 -2.47 9.21
CA GLY A 87 19.93 -3.55 10.01
C GLY A 87 19.34 -4.66 9.15
N PRO A 88 18.87 -5.75 9.79
CA PRO A 88 18.42 -6.91 9.07
C PRO A 88 17.12 -6.66 8.29
N SER A 89 17.03 -7.22 7.09
CA SER A 89 15.75 -7.46 6.42
C SER A 89 14.88 -8.43 7.24
N LEU A 90 13.60 -8.54 6.91
CA LEU A 90 12.70 -9.48 7.57
C LEU A 90 13.21 -10.93 7.48
N HIS A 91 13.75 -11.33 6.32
CA HIS A 91 14.33 -12.67 6.16
C HIS A 91 15.59 -12.88 7.01
N GLU A 92 16.49 -11.91 7.06
CA GLU A 92 17.70 -11.98 7.89
C GLU A 92 17.36 -12.03 9.37
N TRP A 93 16.38 -11.22 9.81
CA TRP A 93 15.83 -11.26 11.17
C TRP A 93 15.23 -12.64 11.51
N ALA A 94 14.44 -13.23 10.59
CA ALA A 94 13.89 -14.57 10.78
C ALA A 94 15.00 -15.61 10.98
N ARG A 95 16.09 -15.51 10.22
CA ARG A 95 17.26 -16.39 10.38
C ARG A 95 17.97 -16.19 11.72
N SER A 96 18.14 -14.95 12.17
CA SER A 96 18.74 -14.67 13.49
C SER A 96 17.92 -15.25 14.63
N LEU A 97 16.58 -15.15 14.57
CA LEU A 97 15.69 -15.77 15.56
C LEU A 97 15.92 -17.29 15.67
N VAL A 98 16.08 -17.98 14.54
CA VAL A 98 16.31 -19.42 14.54
C VAL A 98 17.68 -19.76 15.15
N GLN A 99 18.72 -18.97 14.85
CA GLN A 99 20.06 -19.16 15.38
C GLN A 99 20.13 -18.91 16.91
N GLU A 100 19.57 -17.83 17.38
CA GLU A 100 19.54 -17.44 18.80
C GLU A 100 18.78 -18.47 19.65
N ASN A 101 17.62 -18.95 19.18
CA ASN A 101 16.83 -19.95 19.90
C ASN A 101 17.30 -21.39 19.71
N GLY A 102 18.23 -21.65 18.77
CA GLY A 102 18.90 -22.95 18.59
C GLY A 102 20.10 -23.18 19.52
N ALA A 103 20.69 -22.12 20.09
CA ALA A 103 21.88 -22.17 20.93
C ALA A 103 21.58 -22.25 22.46
N GLY A 104 20.31 -22.39 22.88
CA GLY A 104 19.91 -22.47 24.27
C GLY A 104 19.64 -21.07 24.87
N ALA A 105 18.39 -20.83 25.22
CA ALA A 105 17.81 -19.56 25.59
C ALA A 105 18.64 -18.74 26.58
N GLY A 106 19.14 -17.61 26.11
CA GLY A 106 19.50 -16.48 26.95
C GLY A 106 18.24 -15.70 27.33
N ASP A 107 18.30 -14.99 28.43
CA ASP A 107 17.31 -14.21 29.14
C ASP A 107 16.60 -13.12 28.27
N GLY A 108 15.79 -13.54 27.33
CA GLY A 108 14.99 -12.69 26.45
C GLY A 108 13.54 -13.15 26.38
N THR A 109 12.60 -12.25 26.25
CA THR A 109 11.16 -12.53 26.08
C THR A 109 10.95 -13.71 25.13
N ALA A 110 10.38 -14.81 25.62
CA ALA A 110 10.20 -16.05 24.86
C ALA A 110 9.41 -15.77 23.57
N VAL A 111 10.06 -15.98 22.42
CA VAL A 111 9.41 -15.84 21.12
C VAL A 111 8.31 -16.90 21.00
N PRO A 112 7.07 -16.54 20.61
CA PRO A 112 5.99 -17.53 20.46
C PRO A 112 6.38 -18.67 19.53
N GLY A 113 6.02 -19.92 19.91
CA GLY A 113 6.39 -21.10 19.13
C GLY A 113 5.96 -21.09 17.66
N GLY A 114 4.81 -20.46 17.36
CA GLY A 114 4.33 -20.26 16.01
C GLY A 114 5.26 -19.38 15.17
N VAL A 115 5.79 -18.29 15.76
CA VAL A 115 6.75 -17.38 15.11
C VAL A 115 8.05 -18.11 14.76
N LEU A 116 8.57 -18.91 15.69
CA LEU A 116 9.76 -19.73 15.43
C LEU A 116 9.51 -20.81 14.37
N ALA A 117 8.30 -21.38 14.33
CA ALA A 117 7.95 -22.37 13.30
C ALA A 117 7.91 -21.71 11.91
N GLU A 118 7.32 -20.52 11.79
CA GLU A 118 7.32 -19.75 10.54
C GLU A 118 8.74 -19.34 10.15
N ALA A 119 9.54 -18.81 11.09
CA ALA A 119 10.92 -18.40 10.85
C ALA A 119 11.81 -19.52 10.29
N ARG A 120 11.59 -20.79 10.75
CA ARG A 120 12.34 -21.96 10.25
C ARG A 120 11.98 -22.36 8.82
N GLN A 121 10.78 -22.04 8.37
CA GLN A 121 10.25 -22.41 7.05
C GLN A 121 10.40 -21.30 6.03
N LEU A 122 10.54 -20.05 6.48
CA LEU A 122 10.52 -18.86 5.62
C LEU A 122 11.81 -18.75 4.79
N GLY A 123 11.68 -18.97 3.49
CA GLY A 123 12.73 -18.67 2.50
C GLY A 123 12.80 -17.18 2.16
N ALA A 124 13.86 -16.79 1.48
CA ALA A 124 14.09 -15.40 1.05
C ALA A 124 12.96 -14.86 0.14
N ASP A 125 12.43 -15.72 -0.72
CA ASP A 125 11.41 -15.38 -1.72
C ASP A 125 10.01 -15.88 -1.33
N ASP A 126 9.82 -16.30 -0.08
CA ASP A 126 8.52 -16.65 0.46
C ASP A 126 7.77 -15.40 0.97
N TYR A 127 6.45 -15.51 1.00
CA TYR A 127 5.56 -14.46 1.48
C TYR A 127 5.19 -14.72 2.94
N PRO A 128 5.70 -13.92 3.89
CA PRO A 128 5.42 -14.10 5.31
C PRO A 128 3.98 -13.74 5.66
N THR A 129 3.51 -14.21 6.82
CA THR A 129 2.24 -13.75 7.37
C THR A 129 2.35 -12.29 7.82
N ARG A 130 1.21 -11.59 7.85
CA ARG A 130 1.16 -10.20 8.36
C ARG A 130 1.50 -10.13 9.84
N ALA A 131 1.09 -11.14 10.62
CA ALA A 131 1.43 -11.25 12.03
C ALA A 131 2.95 -11.40 12.23
N PHE A 132 3.61 -12.21 11.40
CA PHE A 132 5.07 -12.39 11.44
C PHE A 132 5.83 -11.07 11.19
N TYR A 133 5.38 -10.29 10.20
CA TYR A 133 5.94 -8.97 9.98
C TYR A 133 5.69 -8.03 11.17
N GLY A 134 4.56 -8.18 11.84
CA GLY A 134 4.27 -7.46 13.09
C GLY A 134 5.30 -7.72 14.18
N TYR A 135 5.67 -8.97 14.41
CA TYR A 135 6.71 -9.33 15.38
C TYR A 135 8.07 -8.72 15.04
N TYR A 136 8.44 -8.69 13.76
CA TYR A 136 9.64 -8.00 13.31
C TYR A 136 9.60 -6.50 13.65
N LEU A 137 8.49 -5.83 13.34
CA LEU A 137 8.32 -4.41 13.61
C LEU A 137 8.34 -4.06 15.10
N GLU A 138 7.73 -4.89 15.95
CA GLU A 138 7.77 -4.75 17.41
C GLU A 138 9.18 -4.96 17.96
N ASP A 139 9.95 -5.90 17.39
CA ASP A 139 11.35 -6.10 17.74
C ASP A 139 12.21 -4.90 17.37
N VAL A 140 12.04 -4.39 16.15
CA VAL A 140 12.75 -3.17 15.71
C VAL A 140 12.42 -1.99 16.60
N PHE A 141 11.15 -1.77 16.97
CA PHE A 141 10.76 -0.71 17.89
C PHE A 141 11.49 -0.83 19.24
N ARG A 142 11.50 -2.02 19.83
CA ARG A 142 12.22 -2.29 21.09
C ARG A 142 13.73 -1.97 20.96
N ARG A 143 14.36 -2.38 19.85
CA ARG A 143 15.78 -2.10 19.58
C ARG A 143 16.06 -0.60 19.42
N VAL A 144 15.20 0.14 18.73
CA VAL A 144 15.33 1.58 18.54
C VAL A 144 15.25 2.31 19.89
N VAL A 145 14.26 1.94 20.73
CA VAL A 145 14.11 2.55 22.06
C VAL A 145 15.28 2.19 22.99
N ALA A 146 15.70 0.92 23.00
CA ALA A 146 16.84 0.48 23.83
C ALA A 146 18.18 1.10 23.37
N GLY A 147 18.32 1.40 22.08
CA GLY A 147 19.51 2.06 21.51
C GLY A 147 19.40 3.59 21.42
N ALA A 148 18.37 4.20 22.02
CA ALA A 148 18.24 5.67 22.03
C ALA A 148 19.41 6.30 22.82
N PRO A 149 19.89 7.48 22.43
CA PRO A 149 20.89 8.24 23.20
C PRO A 149 20.41 8.53 24.63
N GLU A 150 21.31 8.62 25.60
CA GLU A 150 20.96 8.81 27.03
C GLU A 150 20.08 10.04 27.30
N HIS A 151 20.22 11.10 26.52
CA HIS A 151 19.42 12.33 26.63
C HIS A 151 18.05 12.22 25.92
N VAL A 152 17.74 11.10 25.25
CA VAL A 152 16.46 10.85 24.57
C VAL A 152 15.59 9.93 25.39
N THR A 153 14.43 10.43 25.82
CA THR A 153 13.41 9.64 26.53
C THR A 153 12.22 9.37 25.62
N VAL A 154 11.82 8.10 25.51
CA VAL A 154 10.65 7.68 24.72
C VAL A 154 9.55 7.19 25.65
N GLU A 155 8.38 7.82 25.58
CA GLU A 155 7.19 7.49 26.36
C GLU A 155 6.07 6.99 25.45
N VAL A 156 5.57 5.77 25.67
CA VAL A 156 4.50 5.16 24.86
C VAL A 156 3.15 5.32 25.53
N HIS A 157 2.19 5.89 24.80
CA HIS A 157 0.81 6.05 25.23
C HIS A 157 -0.10 5.13 24.40
N ARG A 158 -0.62 4.08 25.03
CA ARG A 158 -1.53 3.09 24.41
C ARG A 158 -2.96 3.64 24.38
N SER A 159 -3.13 4.75 23.64
CA SER A 159 -4.40 5.47 23.56
C SER A 159 -4.55 6.13 22.18
N THR A 160 -5.75 6.61 21.87
CA THR A 160 -6.07 7.31 20.61
C THR A 160 -5.98 8.82 20.83
N ALA A 161 -5.31 9.52 19.93
CA ALA A 161 -5.30 10.99 19.91
C ALA A 161 -6.68 11.51 19.48
N VAL A 162 -7.23 12.48 20.21
CA VAL A 162 -8.60 12.99 20.01
C VAL A 162 -8.63 14.44 19.53
N SER A 163 -7.82 15.31 20.12
CA SER A 163 -7.70 16.72 19.69
C SER A 163 -6.27 17.22 19.86
N LEU A 164 -5.92 18.17 19.04
CA LEU A 164 -4.63 18.86 19.05
C LEU A 164 -4.90 20.35 18.92
N ASP A 165 -4.52 21.12 19.91
CA ASP A 165 -4.75 22.55 19.98
C ASP A 165 -3.48 23.30 20.34
N GLU A 166 -3.40 24.58 19.94
CA GLU A 166 -2.34 25.46 20.39
C GLU A 166 -2.65 25.96 21.81
N GLU A 167 -1.63 25.98 22.66
CA GLU A 167 -1.73 26.63 23.97
C GLU A 167 -1.70 28.16 23.78
N PRO A 168 -2.42 28.93 24.61
CA PRO A 168 -2.42 30.39 24.52
C PRO A 168 -0.97 30.94 24.54
N PRO A 169 -0.64 31.86 23.64
CA PRO A 169 0.69 32.43 23.58
C PRO A 169 0.98 33.28 24.84
N ASP A 170 2.03 32.93 25.53
CA ASP A 170 2.60 33.69 26.65
C ASP A 170 3.77 34.60 26.23
N GLY A 171 3.81 35.00 24.98
CA GLY A 171 4.92 35.75 24.37
C GLY A 171 6.04 34.90 23.80
N ARG A 172 5.87 33.56 23.78
CA ARG A 172 6.79 32.54 23.26
C ARG A 172 6.24 31.87 22.01
N PRO A 173 7.03 31.08 21.28
CA PRO A 173 6.49 30.25 20.21
C PRO A 173 5.34 29.39 20.73
N ALA A 174 4.25 29.30 19.96
CA ALA A 174 3.06 28.54 20.34
C ALA A 174 3.42 27.07 20.62
N ARG A 175 3.09 26.60 21.81
CA ARG A 175 3.13 25.21 22.22
C ARG A 175 1.82 24.53 21.90
N GLN A 176 1.84 23.22 21.90
CA GLN A 176 0.68 22.43 21.53
C GLN A 176 0.31 21.48 22.67
N CYS A 177 -0.99 21.21 22.79
CA CYS A 177 -1.52 20.22 23.72
C CYS A 177 -2.30 19.17 22.95
N LEU A 178 -1.91 17.90 23.10
CA LEU A 178 -2.64 16.76 22.57
C LEU A 178 -3.50 16.13 23.66
N LEU A 179 -4.79 15.91 23.37
CA LEU A 179 -5.69 15.17 24.24
C LEU A 179 -5.85 13.74 23.73
N LEU A 180 -5.76 12.77 24.64
CA LEU A 180 -5.97 11.36 24.38
C LEU A 180 -7.38 10.90 24.81
N ALA A 181 -7.85 9.80 24.26
CA ALA A 181 -9.18 9.25 24.53
C ALA A 181 -9.38 8.79 25.99
N ASP A 182 -8.31 8.44 26.68
CA ASP A 182 -8.34 8.08 28.12
C ASP A 182 -8.34 9.32 29.04
N GLY A 183 -8.38 10.53 28.49
CA GLY A 183 -8.36 11.79 29.22
C GLY A 183 -6.95 12.34 29.48
N THR A 184 -5.90 11.60 29.15
CA THR A 184 -4.51 12.08 29.30
C THR A 184 -4.29 13.30 28.40
N ARG A 185 -3.67 14.34 28.97
CA ARG A 185 -3.24 15.53 28.24
C ARG A 185 -1.73 15.51 28.13
N LEU A 186 -1.22 15.72 26.92
CA LEU A 186 0.19 15.90 26.64
C LEU A 186 0.41 17.39 26.28
N PRO A 187 0.69 18.22 27.29
CA PRO A 187 0.89 19.66 27.09
C PRO A 187 2.30 19.98 26.64
N ARG A 188 2.52 21.21 26.22
CA ARG A 188 3.83 21.80 25.98
C ARG A 188 4.62 21.09 24.88
N LEU A 189 3.94 20.53 23.87
CA LEU A 189 4.59 19.90 22.72
C LEU A 189 5.20 20.94 21.79
N ASP A 190 6.48 20.81 21.49
CA ASP A 190 7.20 21.65 20.53
C ASP A 190 6.93 21.22 19.08
N ALA A 191 6.74 19.92 18.84
CA ALA A 191 6.38 19.39 17.53
C ALA A 191 5.41 18.22 17.61
N VAL A 192 4.58 18.08 16.58
CA VAL A 192 3.68 16.92 16.41
C VAL A 192 3.85 16.36 15.00
N VAL A 193 4.09 15.05 14.91
CA VAL A 193 4.20 14.30 13.65
C VAL A 193 3.02 13.34 13.52
N LEU A 194 2.16 13.56 12.53
CA LEU A 194 1.05 12.68 12.22
C LEU A 194 1.55 11.59 11.24
N ALA A 195 1.89 10.42 11.79
CA ALA A 195 2.38 9.25 11.06
C ALA A 195 1.29 8.15 10.96
N GLN A 196 0.02 8.56 10.94
CA GLN A 196 -1.13 7.69 10.91
C GLN A 196 -1.20 6.88 9.60
N GLY A 197 -1.68 5.64 9.70
CA GLY A 197 -1.88 4.74 8.56
C GLY A 197 -3.29 4.82 7.99
N HIS A 198 -3.88 3.65 7.71
CA HIS A 198 -5.27 3.55 7.28
C HIS A 198 -6.20 3.95 8.41
N LEU A 199 -6.95 5.01 8.21
CA LEU A 199 -7.90 5.55 9.16
C LEU A 199 -9.32 5.03 8.90
N PRO A 200 -10.17 4.96 9.94
CA PRO A 200 -11.57 4.65 9.76
C PRO A 200 -12.24 5.77 8.94
N ALA A 201 -13.11 5.36 8.00
CA ALA A 201 -13.87 6.25 7.14
C ALA A 201 -15.37 6.09 7.39
N ARG A 202 -16.11 7.19 7.37
CA ARG A 202 -17.57 7.14 7.32
C ARG A 202 -18.01 6.57 5.97
N ALA A 203 -19.06 5.79 5.97
CA ALA A 203 -19.62 5.23 4.76
C ALA A 203 -20.08 6.35 3.80
N THR A 204 -20.06 6.05 2.51
CA THR A 204 -20.70 6.90 1.51
C THR A 204 -22.23 6.79 1.62
N ALA A 205 -22.97 7.75 1.11
CA ALA A 205 -24.45 7.70 1.09
C ALA A 205 -24.98 6.39 0.48
N ARG A 206 -24.32 5.89 -0.57
CA ARG A 206 -24.68 4.61 -1.20
C ARG A 206 -24.38 3.40 -0.32
N GLU A 207 -23.28 3.42 0.41
CA GLU A 207 -22.92 2.37 1.38
C GLU A 207 -23.87 2.39 2.59
N GLU A 208 -24.24 3.58 3.08
CA GLU A 208 -25.22 3.76 4.15
C GLU A 208 -26.61 3.27 3.72
N GLU A 209 -27.04 3.59 2.50
CA GLU A 209 -28.31 3.12 1.95
C GLU A 209 -28.31 1.59 1.85
N LEU A 210 -27.26 1.00 1.29
CA LEU A 210 -27.15 -0.46 1.17
C LEU A 210 -27.12 -1.13 2.55
N ALA A 211 -26.43 -0.56 3.53
CA ALA A 211 -26.36 -1.07 4.90
C ALA A 211 -27.72 -1.00 5.59
N ARG A 212 -28.45 0.10 5.42
CA ARG A 212 -29.82 0.26 5.94
C ARG A 212 -30.77 -0.75 5.33
N GLU A 213 -30.77 -0.90 3.98
CA GLU A 213 -31.60 -1.88 3.28
C GLU A 213 -31.29 -3.31 3.72
N ALA A 214 -30.02 -3.65 3.87
CA ALA A 214 -29.60 -4.97 4.35
C ALA A 214 -30.09 -5.23 5.78
N ALA A 215 -29.93 -4.26 6.69
CA ALA A 215 -30.36 -4.38 8.08
C ALA A 215 -31.89 -4.54 8.20
N GLU A 216 -32.68 -3.75 7.45
CA GLU A 216 -34.15 -3.85 7.42
C GLU A 216 -34.62 -5.22 6.92
N CYS A 217 -33.82 -5.90 6.09
CA CYS A 217 -34.11 -7.22 5.54
C CYS A 217 -33.47 -8.38 6.33
N GLY A 218 -32.75 -8.12 7.41
CA GLY A 218 -32.03 -9.15 8.17
C GLY A 218 -30.88 -9.81 7.38
N LEU A 219 -30.30 -9.10 6.39
CA LEU A 219 -29.20 -9.58 5.57
C LEU A 219 -27.85 -9.21 6.18
N VAL A 220 -26.85 -10.05 5.96
CA VAL A 220 -25.48 -9.82 6.45
C VAL A 220 -24.70 -8.99 5.44
N LEU A 221 -24.29 -7.78 5.82
CA LEU A 221 -23.41 -6.93 5.02
C LEU A 221 -22.07 -6.74 5.76
N VAL A 222 -20.98 -7.18 5.14
CA VAL A 222 -19.63 -6.84 5.56
C VAL A 222 -19.15 -5.66 4.71
N SER A 223 -19.14 -4.47 5.30
CA SER A 223 -18.70 -3.23 4.65
C SER A 223 -17.19 -3.26 4.34
N PRO A 224 -16.68 -2.34 3.49
CA PRO A 224 -15.25 -2.23 3.23
C PRO A 224 -14.44 -2.09 4.52
N VAL A 225 -13.55 -3.04 4.80
CA VAL A 225 -12.75 -3.11 6.02
C VAL A 225 -11.48 -3.93 5.78
N ASN A 226 -10.47 -3.77 6.66
CA ASN A 226 -9.35 -4.70 6.65
C ASN A 226 -9.86 -6.13 6.97
N PRO A 227 -9.55 -7.15 6.17
CA PRO A 227 -10.00 -8.53 6.42
C PRO A 227 -9.70 -9.05 7.83
N ALA A 228 -8.60 -8.60 8.45
CA ALA A 228 -8.29 -8.94 9.85
C ALA A 228 -9.29 -8.37 10.88
N ASP A 229 -10.04 -7.32 10.51
CA ASP A 229 -11.05 -6.67 11.35
C ASP A 229 -12.49 -7.07 10.96
N ALA A 230 -12.65 -7.89 9.89
CA ALA A 230 -13.97 -8.28 9.39
C ALA A 230 -14.65 -9.28 10.33
N ASP A 231 -15.85 -8.96 10.81
CA ASP A 231 -16.68 -9.94 11.51
C ASP A 231 -17.42 -10.83 10.50
N LEU A 232 -16.97 -12.08 10.40
CA LEU A 232 -17.54 -13.12 9.54
C LEU A 232 -18.37 -14.16 10.32
N SER A 233 -18.60 -13.93 11.60
CA SER A 233 -19.28 -14.88 12.52
C SER A 233 -20.76 -15.12 12.16
N ALA A 234 -21.43 -14.10 11.62
CA ALA A 234 -22.81 -14.18 11.18
C ALA A 234 -23.03 -15.00 9.90
N ILE A 235 -21.95 -15.38 9.20
CA ILE A 235 -22.04 -16.17 7.96
C ILE A 235 -22.06 -17.66 8.31
N ALA A 236 -23.20 -18.32 8.12
CA ALA A 236 -23.38 -19.73 8.45
C ALA A 236 -22.73 -20.68 7.41
N PRO A 237 -22.41 -21.94 7.81
CA PRO A 237 -22.01 -22.99 6.88
C PRO A 237 -23.06 -23.21 5.78
N GLY A 238 -22.61 -23.39 4.53
CA GLY A 238 -23.50 -23.60 3.37
C GLY A 238 -24.31 -22.38 2.92
N GLN A 239 -24.27 -21.27 3.66
CA GLN A 239 -24.96 -20.03 3.29
C GLN A 239 -24.37 -19.45 2.00
N THR A 240 -25.24 -18.93 1.12
CA THR A 240 -24.80 -18.25 -0.10
C THR A 240 -24.30 -16.86 0.22
N VAL A 241 -23.07 -16.55 -0.21
CA VAL A 241 -22.37 -15.30 0.03
C VAL A 241 -21.86 -14.72 -1.28
N VAL A 242 -22.09 -13.44 -1.51
CA VAL A 242 -21.48 -12.68 -2.62
C VAL A 242 -20.22 -11.96 -2.13
N LEU A 243 -19.12 -12.15 -2.83
CA LEU A 243 -17.86 -11.38 -2.67
C LEU A 243 -17.78 -10.35 -3.78
N ARG A 244 -17.89 -9.05 -3.44
CA ARG A 244 -17.77 -7.96 -4.41
C ARG A 244 -16.39 -7.34 -4.34
N GLY A 245 -15.53 -7.68 -5.30
CA GLY A 245 -14.14 -7.32 -5.41
C GLY A 245 -13.24 -8.54 -5.63
N LEU A 246 -12.23 -8.42 -6.51
CA LEU A 246 -11.29 -9.50 -6.87
C LEU A 246 -9.83 -9.05 -6.73
N GLY A 247 -9.57 -8.06 -5.85
CA GLY A 247 -8.23 -7.60 -5.47
C GLY A 247 -7.65 -8.40 -4.29
N LEU A 248 -6.64 -7.86 -3.60
CA LEU A 248 -5.96 -8.57 -2.52
C LEU A 248 -6.89 -9.03 -1.38
N ASN A 249 -7.85 -8.17 -0.97
CA ASN A 249 -8.81 -8.53 0.08
C ASN A 249 -9.69 -9.74 -0.28
N PHE A 250 -9.92 -10.00 -1.58
CA PHE A 250 -10.63 -11.19 -2.02
C PHE A 250 -9.92 -12.47 -1.58
N PHE A 251 -8.61 -12.55 -1.79
CA PHE A 251 -7.82 -13.71 -1.39
C PHE A 251 -7.77 -13.88 0.13
N ASP A 252 -7.73 -12.78 0.86
CA ASP A 252 -7.80 -12.80 2.33
C ASP A 252 -9.14 -13.37 2.81
N HIS A 253 -10.26 -12.88 2.27
CA HIS A 253 -11.59 -13.40 2.62
C HIS A 253 -11.77 -14.86 2.20
N LEU A 254 -11.20 -15.29 1.05
CA LEU A 254 -11.19 -16.70 0.69
C LEU A 254 -10.48 -17.54 1.77
N ALA A 255 -9.30 -17.14 2.18
CA ALA A 255 -8.54 -17.86 3.20
C ALA A 255 -9.31 -17.97 4.53
N LEU A 256 -9.93 -16.86 4.99
CA LEU A 256 -10.71 -16.83 6.23
C LEU A 256 -11.98 -17.69 6.16
N LEU A 257 -12.66 -17.73 5.01
CA LEU A 257 -13.93 -18.45 4.82
C LEU A 257 -13.75 -19.91 4.44
N THR A 258 -12.54 -20.33 4.11
CA THR A 258 -12.22 -21.71 3.68
C THR A 258 -11.24 -22.39 4.63
N THR A 259 -9.96 -22.15 4.53
CA THR A 259 -8.96 -22.72 5.45
C THR A 259 -9.21 -22.30 6.89
N GLY A 260 -9.58 -21.04 7.14
CA GLY A 260 -10.00 -20.54 8.46
C GLY A 260 -11.23 -21.25 9.03
N ARG A 261 -12.01 -21.95 8.21
CA ARG A 261 -13.11 -22.80 8.61
C ARG A 261 -12.77 -24.29 8.63
N GLY A 262 -11.48 -24.63 8.49
CA GLY A 262 -10.94 -25.98 8.64
C GLY A 262 -10.83 -26.78 7.36
N GLY A 263 -11.12 -26.19 6.20
CA GLY A 263 -10.79 -26.79 4.92
C GLY A 263 -9.29 -26.87 4.69
N ARG A 264 -8.84 -27.73 3.79
CA ARG A 264 -7.40 -27.99 3.58
C ARG A 264 -7.08 -28.09 2.09
N PHE A 265 -5.88 -27.62 1.75
CA PHE A 265 -5.30 -27.83 0.43
C PHE A 265 -4.32 -28.99 0.46
N GLU A 266 -4.40 -29.89 -0.52
CA GLU A 266 -3.55 -31.06 -0.67
C GLU A 266 -2.98 -31.13 -2.09
N ARG A 267 -1.69 -31.46 -2.24
CA ARG A 267 -1.09 -31.74 -3.55
C ARG A 267 -1.48 -33.14 -4.01
N SER A 268 -2.02 -33.25 -5.23
CA SER A 268 -2.29 -34.50 -5.91
C SER A 268 -1.63 -34.46 -7.29
N GLY A 269 -0.42 -35.00 -7.38
CA GLY A 269 0.48 -34.76 -8.51
C GLY A 269 0.81 -33.26 -8.63
N ASP A 270 0.67 -32.72 -9.82
CA ASP A 270 0.94 -31.29 -10.10
C ASP A 270 -0.23 -30.36 -9.74
N ARG A 271 -1.37 -30.90 -9.30
CA ARG A 271 -2.57 -30.12 -9.00
C ARG A 271 -2.73 -29.90 -7.51
N LEU A 272 -3.19 -28.70 -7.16
CA LEU A 272 -3.69 -28.40 -5.83
C LEU A 272 -5.18 -28.78 -5.77
N VAL A 273 -5.57 -29.52 -4.75
CA VAL A 273 -6.97 -29.97 -4.53
C VAL A 273 -7.43 -29.42 -3.19
N TYR A 274 -8.62 -28.82 -3.16
CA TYR A 274 -9.24 -28.39 -1.92
C TYR A 274 -10.14 -29.50 -1.34
N ARG A 275 -10.00 -29.75 -0.03
CA ARG A 275 -10.83 -30.67 0.76
C ARG A 275 -11.72 -29.86 1.69
N PRO A 276 -13.02 -29.73 1.37
CA PRO A 276 -13.93 -28.97 2.22
C PRO A 276 -14.09 -29.59 3.60
N SER A 277 -14.23 -28.73 4.62
CA SER A 277 -14.57 -29.14 5.98
C SER A 277 -16.08 -29.36 6.18
N GLY A 278 -16.91 -28.86 5.26
CA GLY A 278 -18.37 -28.77 5.38
C GLY A 278 -18.84 -27.53 6.18
N ARG A 279 -17.92 -26.65 6.60
CA ARG A 279 -18.23 -25.40 7.32
C ARG A 279 -18.09 -24.16 6.45
N GLU A 280 -17.68 -24.32 5.20
CA GLU A 280 -17.56 -23.23 4.25
C GLU A 280 -18.95 -22.72 3.81
N PRO A 281 -19.11 -21.41 3.54
CA PRO A 281 -20.25 -20.91 2.78
C PRO A 281 -20.09 -21.25 1.29
N ARG A 282 -21.15 -21.08 0.52
CA ARG A 282 -21.11 -21.12 -0.95
C ARG A 282 -20.76 -19.72 -1.45
N LEU A 283 -19.59 -19.55 -2.05
CA LEU A 283 -19.04 -18.27 -2.43
C LEU A 283 -19.31 -17.95 -3.90
N PHE A 284 -19.86 -16.77 -4.16
CA PHE A 284 -20.04 -16.21 -5.50
C PHE A 284 -19.27 -14.90 -5.60
N ALA A 285 -18.26 -14.87 -6.46
CA ALA A 285 -17.34 -13.74 -6.55
C ALA A 285 -17.41 -13.01 -7.89
N GLY A 286 -17.28 -11.70 -7.87
CA GLY A 286 -17.21 -10.89 -9.07
C GLY A 286 -16.78 -9.46 -8.78
N SER A 287 -16.51 -8.72 -9.85
CA SER A 287 -16.08 -7.32 -9.78
C SER A 287 -16.44 -6.57 -11.06
N ARG A 288 -16.12 -5.28 -11.11
CA ARG A 288 -16.24 -4.50 -12.35
C ARG A 288 -15.39 -5.10 -13.48
N ARG A 289 -14.16 -5.55 -13.19
CA ARG A 289 -13.27 -6.20 -14.17
C ARG A 289 -13.61 -7.67 -14.40
N GLY A 290 -14.09 -8.38 -13.40
CA GLY A 290 -14.47 -9.80 -13.48
C GLY A 290 -13.31 -10.79 -13.43
N VAL A 291 -12.07 -10.32 -13.40
CA VAL A 291 -10.85 -11.13 -13.32
C VAL A 291 -10.08 -10.76 -12.06
N PRO A 292 -9.57 -11.74 -11.28
CA PRO A 292 -8.70 -11.50 -10.15
C PRO A 292 -7.40 -10.77 -10.54
N TYR A 293 -6.74 -10.15 -9.56
CA TYR A 293 -5.43 -9.56 -9.77
C TYR A 293 -4.43 -10.61 -10.23
N HIS A 294 -3.53 -10.21 -11.15
CA HIS A 294 -2.46 -11.07 -11.64
C HIS A 294 -1.54 -11.54 -10.52
N ALA A 295 -1.15 -12.81 -10.56
CA ALA A 295 -0.09 -13.33 -9.68
C ALA A 295 1.22 -12.58 -9.92
N ARG A 296 1.97 -12.37 -8.85
CA ARG A 296 3.33 -11.86 -8.96
C ARG A 296 4.25 -12.92 -9.54
N GLY A 297 5.15 -12.52 -10.45
CA GLY A 297 6.22 -13.39 -10.93
C GLY A 297 7.14 -13.83 -9.80
N HIS A 298 7.64 -15.07 -9.86
CA HIS A 298 8.67 -15.53 -8.95
C HIS A 298 9.85 -14.55 -8.97
N ASN A 299 10.42 -14.28 -7.81
CA ASN A 299 11.46 -13.28 -7.67
C ASN A 299 12.80 -13.79 -8.22
N GLU A 300 13.28 -13.17 -9.29
CA GLU A 300 14.61 -13.42 -9.88
C GLU A 300 15.54 -12.23 -9.67
N LYS A 301 15.01 -11.08 -9.17
CA LYS A 301 15.77 -9.86 -8.91
C LYS A 301 16.50 -9.90 -7.55
N GLY A 302 16.25 -10.93 -6.72
CA GLY A 302 16.76 -10.99 -5.37
C GLY A 302 16.23 -9.90 -4.45
N ALA A 303 16.97 -9.58 -3.38
CA ALA A 303 16.56 -8.61 -2.38
C ALA A 303 16.58 -7.15 -2.91
N HIS A 304 17.58 -6.80 -3.71
CA HIS A 304 17.93 -5.42 -4.06
C HIS A 304 17.64 -5.04 -5.52
N GLY A 305 17.38 -6.02 -6.40
CA GLY A 305 17.25 -5.75 -7.82
C GLY A 305 15.96 -5.01 -8.19
N ARG A 306 16.07 -4.06 -9.12
CA ARG A 306 14.94 -3.34 -9.73
C ARG A 306 15.20 -3.14 -11.22
N TYR A 307 14.16 -2.77 -11.94
CA TYR A 307 14.29 -2.26 -13.30
C TYR A 307 14.78 -0.81 -13.26
N GLU A 308 15.80 -0.50 -14.05
CA GLU A 308 16.29 0.87 -14.21
C GLU A 308 15.62 1.53 -15.43
N PRO A 309 14.90 2.65 -15.27
CA PRO A 309 14.17 3.31 -16.33
C PRO A 309 15.10 3.85 -17.43
N ARG A 310 14.66 3.72 -18.67
CA ARG A 310 15.40 4.21 -19.86
C ARG A 310 14.74 5.40 -20.54
N LEU A 311 13.44 5.59 -20.36
CA LEU A 311 12.67 6.73 -20.89
C LEU A 311 12.27 7.69 -19.77
N LEU A 312 11.78 7.19 -18.65
CA LEU A 312 11.40 8.01 -17.50
C LEU A 312 12.64 8.27 -16.61
N THR A 313 13.65 8.89 -17.23
CA THR A 313 14.94 9.18 -16.57
C THR A 313 14.86 10.40 -15.65
N PRO A 314 15.84 10.61 -14.73
CA PRO A 314 15.91 11.81 -13.89
C PRO A 314 15.79 13.13 -14.68
N GLU A 315 16.40 13.22 -15.88
CA GLU A 315 16.36 14.41 -16.73
C GLU A 315 14.94 14.66 -17.30
N VAL A 316 14.23 13.59 -17.66
CA VAL A 316 12.84 13.69 -18.14
C VAL A 316 11.93 14.12 -16.99
N ILE A 317 12.10 13.55 -15.81
CA ILE A 317 11.36 13.90 -14.59
C ILE A 317 11.61 15.37 -14.25
N ALA A 318 12.87 15.81 -14.20
CA ALA A 318 13.23 17.20 -13.90
C ALA A 318 12.57 18.17 -14.87
N ARG A 319 12.59 17.89 -16.20
CA ARG A 319 11.95 18.70 -17.23
C ARG A 319 10.42 18.78 -17.07
N LEU A 320 9.77 17.67 -16.71
CA LEU A 320 8.32 17.66 -16.46
C LEU A 320 7.96 18.47 -15.21
N ARG A 321 8.75 18.36 -14.15
CA ARG A 321 8.59 19.17 -12.93
C ARG A 321 8.81 20.66 -13.17
N GLU A 322 9.86 21.02 -13.89
CA GLU A 322 10.14 22.40 -14.27
C GLU A 322 8.98 22.99 -15.09
N ARG A 323 8.47 22.22 -16.08
CA ARG A 323 7.30 22.61 -16.87
C ARG A 323 6.07 22.85 -15.99
N ALA A 324 5.82 21.99 -15.00
CA ALA A 324 4.71 22.16 -14.06
C ALA A 324 4.94 23.39 -13.14
N ALA A 325 6.13 23.63 -12.66
CA ALA A 325 6.50 24.78 -11.81
C ALA A 325 6.35 26.12 -12.56
N GLU A 326 6.60 26.14 -13.87
CA GLU A 326 6.37 27.29 -14.74
C GLU A 326 4.89 27.53 -15.09
N GLY A 327 3.98 26.74 -14.52
CA GLY A 327 2.54 26.81 -14.80
C GLY A 327 2.11 26.19 -16.14
N ARG A 328 3.02 25.50 -16.85
CA ARG A 328 2.71 24.72 -18.05
C ARG A 328 2.29 23.32 -17.65
N ARG A 329 1.04 22.97 -17.92
CA ARG A 329 0.42 21.74 -17.43
C ARG A 329 1.08 20.48 -17.96
N VAL A 330 1.10 19.46 -17.10
CA VAL A 330 1.51 18.09 -17.41
C VAL A 330 0.28 17.20 -17.32
N TYR A 331 0.06 16.38 -18.33
CA TYR A 331 -1.09 15.47 -18.43
C TYR A 331 -0.60 14.04 -18.42
N PHE A 332 -1.18 13.22 -17.55
CA PHE A 332 -0.75 11.83 -17.37
C PHE A 332 -0.84 11.02 -18.68
N ALA A 333 -2.00 11.07 -19.35
CA ALA A 333 -2.25 10.30 -20.58
C ALA A 333 -1.36 10.72 -21.76
N VAL A 334 -0.87 11.96 -21.76
CA VAL A 334 -0.09 12.54 -22.89
C VAL A 334 1.40 12.54 -22.60
N ASP A 335 1.79 12.90 -21.39
CA ASP A 335 3.19 13.15 -21.05
C ASP A 335 3.89 11.96 -20.35
N LEU A 336 3.16 11.17 -19.53
CA LEU A 336 3.74 10.07 -18.77
C LEU A 336 3.39 8.70 -19.35
N TRP A 337 2.10 8.48 -19.62
CA TRP A 337 1.65 7.16 -20.06
C TRP A 337 2.37 6.60 -21.28
N PRO A 338 2.65 7.36 -22.35
CA PRO A 338 3.40 6.85 -23.49
C PRO A 338 4.80 6.35 -23.11
N LEU A 339 5.48 7.02 -22.16
CA LEU A 339 6.80 6.62 -21.68
C LEU A 339 6.70 5.30 -20.89
N ILE A 340 5.76 5.24 -19.93
CA ILE A 340 5.51 4.04 -19.13
C ILE A 340 5.15 2.85 -20.01
N ALA A 341 4.21 3.04 -20.94
CA ALA A 341 3.74 1.98 -21.82
C ALA A 341 4.85 1.42 -22.70
N LYS A 342 5.73 2.27 -23.20
CA LYS A 342 6.85 1.89 -24.05
C LYS A 342 7.97 1.20 -23.26
N GLU A 343 8.27 1.66 -22.03
CA GLU A 343 9.18 0.96 -21.09
C GLU A 343 8.72 -0.48 -20.87
N VAL A 344 7.45 -0.66 -20.48
CA VAL A 344 6.85 -1.97 -20.21
C VAL A 344 6.91 -2.88 -21.43
N ALA A 345 6.50 -2.40 -22.61
CA ALA A 345 6.52 -3.16 -23.86
C ALA A 345 7.95 -3.55 -24.26
N SER A 346 8.94 -2.67 -24.06
CA SER A 346 10.34 -2.94 -24.37
C SER A 346 10.90 -4.11 -23.58
N VAL A 347 10.54 -4.19 -22.27
CA VAL A 347 10.96 -5.30 -21.40
C VAL A 347 10.27 -6.60 -21.81
N TYR A 348 8.97 -6.55 -22.13
CA TYR A 348 8.25 -7.71 -22.65
C TYR A 348 8.92 -8.31 -23.87
N TYR A 349 9.18 -7.49 -24.90
CA TYR A 349 9.80 -7.98 -26.13
C TYR A 349 11.24 -8.45 -25.92
N GLY A 350 12.00 -7.74 -25.07
CA GLY A 350 13.36 -8.17 -24.73
C GLY A 350 13.40 -9.53 -24.05
N ALA A 351 12.47 -9.79 -23.13
CA ALA A 351 12.33 -11.10 -22.47
C ALA A 351 11.80 -12.17 -23.44
N LEU A 352 10.86 -11.81 -24.33
CA LEU A 352 10.33 -12.70 -25.37
C LEU A 352 11.43 -13.20 -26.31
N LEU A 353 12.30 -12.31 -26.77
CA LEU A 353 13.47 -12.69 -27.60
C LEU A 353 14.42 -13.62 -26.84
N ALA A 354 14.69 -13.33 -25.57
CA ALA A 354 15.54 -14.19 -24.75
C ALA A 354 14.94 -15.58 -24.54
N ALA A 355 13.63 -15.68 -24.26
CA ALA A 355 12.90 -16.94 -24.13
C ALA A 355 12.89 -17.75 -25.46
N ALA A 356 12.92 -17.08 -26.60
CA ALA A 356 13.08 -17.69 -27.93
C ALA A 356 14.52 -18.10 -28.28
N GLY A 357 15.47 -18.05 -27.34
CA GLY A 357 16.88 -18.39 -27.57
C GLY A 357 17.70 -17.26 -28.26
N ARG A 358 17.14 -16.07 -28.36
CA ARG A 358 17.76 -14.91 -29.04
C ARG A 358 18.24 -13.84 -28.04
N ALA A 359 18.73 -14.26 -26.87
CA ALA A 359 19.17 -13.36 -25.80
C ALA A 359 20.26 -12.36 -26.26
N ALA A 360 21.13 -12.75 -27.19
CA ALA A 360 22.17 -11.86 -27.75
C ALA A 360 21.60 -10.65 -28.52
N GLU A 361 20.38 -10.74 -29.02
CA GLU A 361 19.73 -9.66 -29.76
C GLU A 361 18.94 -8.69 -28.87
N ARG A 362 18.67 -9.08 -27.62
CA ARG A 362 17.82 -8.36 -26.67
C ARG A 362 18.17 -6.89 -26.55
N GLU A 363 19.44 -6.59 -26.26
CA GLU A 363 19.85 -5.20 -25.96
C GLU A 363 19.78 -4.30 -27.20
N ALA A 364 20.21 -4.80 -28.35
CA ALA A 364 20.13 -4.08 -29.62
C ALA A 364 18.67 -3.82 -30.03
N PHE A 365 17.80 -4.82 -29.86
CA PHE A 365 16.36 -4.66 -30.11
C PHE A 365 15.75 -3.61 -29.19
N VAL A 366 15.95 -3.73 -27.85
CA VAL A 366 15.36 -2.81 -26.87
C VAL A 366 15.80 -1.38 -27.13
N ALA A 367 17.08 -1.14 -27.42
CA ALA A 367 17.58 0.20 -27.74
C ALA A 367 16.89 0.78 -28.99
N ARG A 368 16.72 0.00 -30.07
CA ARG A 368 16.01 0.43 -31.29
C ARG A 368 14.51 0.65 -31.04
N TYR A 369 13.87 -0.21 -30.26
CA TYR A 369 12.46 -0.10 -29.92
C TYR A 369 12.18 1.18 -29.12
N LEU A 370 12.97 1.45 -28.09
CA LEU A 370 12.84 2.66 -27.28
C LEU A 370 13.10 3.95 -28.09
N ALA A 371 14.01 3.89 -29.07
CA ALA A 371 14.32 5.02 -29.96
C ALA A 371 13.31 5.21 -31.10
N ALA A 372 12.41 4.26 -31.36
CA ALA A 372 11.43 4.35 -32.46
C ALA A 372 10.49 5.55 -32.23
N PRO A 373 10.36 6.46 -33.24
CA PRO A 373 9.62 7.72 -33.06
C PRO A 373 8.11 7.58 -33.22
N SER A 374 7.61 6.45 -33.75
CA SER A 374 6.17 6.23 -33.95
C SER A 374 5.79 4.75 -33.89
N ALA A 375 4.50 4.49 -33.74
CA ALA A 375 3.93 3.14 -33.70
C ALA A 375 4.19 2.36 -35.02
N GLU A 376 4.25 3.04 -36.17
CA GLU A 376 4.55 2.41 -37.43
C GLU A 376 6.00 1.89 -37.48
N VAL A 377 6.95 2.66 -36.95
CA VAL A 377 8.36 2.26 -36.82
C VAL A 377 8.52 1.12 -35.83
N GLU A 378 7.79 1.16 -34.69
CA GLU A 378 7.73 0.05 -33.73
C GLU A 378 7.21 -1.22 -34.42
N ALA A 379 6.10 -1.13 -35.17
CA ALA A 379 5.50 -2.27 -35.85
C ALA A 379 6.47 -2.86 -36.92
N ALA A 380 7.14 -2.01 -37.68
CA ALA A 380 8.13 -2.45 -38.67
C ALA A 380 9.33 -3.16 -38.01
N LEU A 381 9.76 -2.66 -36.84
CA LEU A 381 10.82 -3.31 -36.08
C LEU A 381 10.38 -4.69 -35.53
N LEU A 382 9.14 -4.82 -35.08
CA LEU A 382 8.57 -6.10 -34.65
C LEU A 382 8.50 -7.10 -35.80
N ASP A 383 8.14 -6.64 -37.01
CA ASP A 383 8.16 -7.45 -38.25
C ASP A 383 9.58 -7.89 -38.61
N GLU A 384 10.55 -6.97 -38.58
CA GLU A 384 11.97 -7.26 -38.83
C GLU A 384 12.52 -8.37 -37.92
N TYR A 385 12.13 -8.32 -36.62
CA TYR A 385 12.54 -9.34 -35.65
C TYR A 385 11.65 -10.58 -35.64
N GLY A 386 10.66 -10.65 -36.54
CA GLY A 386 9.79 -11.81 -36.71
C GLY A 386 8.86 -12.07 -35.50
N ILE A 387 8.48 -11.03 -34.76
CA ILE A 387 7.57 -11.15 -33.64
C ILE A 387 6.12 -11.22 -34.18
N PRO A 388 5.43 -12.39 -34.01
CA PRO A 388 4.09 -12.58 -34.53
C PRO A 388 3.11 -11.55 -33.97
N VAL A 389 2.10 -11.17 -34.74
CA VAL A 389 1.05 -10.22 -34.30
C VAL A 389 0.33 -10.72 -33.04
N ALA A 390 0.13 -12.04 -32.91
CA ALA A 390 -0.51 -12.64 -31.74
C ALA A 390 0.29 -12.44 -30.44
N ASP A 391 1.62 -12.32 -30.54
CA ASP A 391 2.53 -12.16 -29.39
C ASP A 391 2.87 -10.69 -29.13
N ARG A 392 2.31 -9.77 -29.90
CA ARG A 392 2.53 -8.34 -29.69
C ARG A 392 1.78 -7.84 -28.46
N TRP A 393 2.44 -6.94 -27.73
CA TRP A 393 1.87 -6.29 -26.57
C TRP A 393 0.60 -5.52 -26.92
N ASP A 394 -0.48 -5.80 -26.21
CA ASP A 394 -1.76 -5.11 -26.37
C ASP A 394 -2.37 -4.78 -25.01
N TRP A 395 -2.31 -3.51 -24.64
CA TRP A 395 -2.83 -3.02 -23.37
C TRP A 395 -4.33 -3.30 -23.20
N LYS A 396 -5.14 -3.29 -24.26
CA LYS A 396 -6.57 -3.58 -24.20
C LYS A 396 -6.81 -5.05 -23.85
N ARG A 397 -6.04 -5.94 -24.45
CA ARG A 397 -6.10 -7.38 -24.15
C ARG A 397 -5.64 -7.69 -22.73
N ILE A 398 -4.62 -6.98 -22.24
CA ILE A 398 -4.08 -7.17 -20.89
C ILE A 398 -5.04 -6.61 -19.83
N ASP A 399 -5.60 -5.41 -20.04
CA ASP A 399 -6.59 -4.80 -19.15
C ASP A 399 -7.89 -5.61 -19.07
N ARG A 400 -8.36 -6.13 -20.21
CA ARG A 400 -9.63 -6.87 -20.34
C ARG A 400 -9.45 -8.11 -21.22
N PRO A 401 -8.88 -9.20 -20.68
CA PRO A 401 -8.53 -10.39 -21.46
C PRO A 401 -9.74 -11.10 -22.08
N TYR A 402 -10.95 -10.80 -21.60
CA TYR A 402 -12.22 -11.33 -22.10
C TYR A 402 -12.92 -10.43 -23.13
N ALA A 403 -12.42 -9.23 -23.45
CA ALA A 403 -13.18 -8.17 -24.15
C ALA A 403 -13.74 -8.60 -25.52
N THR A 404 -13.09 -9.55 -26.20
CA THR A 404 -13.51 -10.09 -27.51
C THR A 404 -14.38 -11.33 -27.40
N ARG A 405 -14.78 -11.74 -26.17
CA ARG A 405 -15.58 -12.95 -25.92
C ARG A 405 -16.98 -12.61 -25.43
N GLU A 406 -17.93 -13.43 -25.84
CA GLU A 406 -19.28 -13.50 -25.27
C GLU A 406 -19.38 -14.80 -24.48
N PHE A 407 -20.09 -14.76 -23.36
CA PHE A 407 -20.29 -15.92 -22.48
C PHE A 407 -21.78 -16.18 -22.30
N HIS A 408 -22.23 -17.28 -22.89
CA HIS A 408 -23.64 -17.68 -22.85
C HIS A 408 -24.04 -18.47 -21.58
N SER A 409 -23.08 -18.66 -20.67
CA SER A 409 -23.33 -19.22 -19.33
C SER A 409 -22.21 -18.92 -18.37
N ARG A 410 -22.50 -18.97 -17.06
CA ARG A 410 -21.47 -18.91 -16.02
C ARG A 410 -20.47 -20.08 -16.11
N ALA A 411 -20.91 -21.26 -16.56
CA ALA A 411 -20.01 -22.39 -16.74
C ALA A 411 -18.95 -22.10 -17.83
N GLU A 412 -19.36 -21.52 -18.95
CA GLU A 412 -18.45 -21.12 -20.02
C GLU A 412 -17.44 -20.05 -19.54
N PHE A 413 -17.94 -19.03 -18.82
CA PHE A 413 -17.07 -18.02 -18.21
C PHE A 413 -16.08 -18.63 -17.22
N ARG A 414 -16.57 -19.53 -16.34
CA ARG A 414 -15.75 -20.25 -15.36
C ARG A 414 -14.60 -21.02 -16.04
N ASP A 415 -14.94 -21.81 -17.06
CA ASP A 415 -13.94 -22.66 -17.73
C ASP A 415 -12.87 -21.83 -18.43
N TRP A 416 -13.26 -20.74 -19.08
CA TRP A 416 -12.35 -19.77 -19.64
C TRP A 416 -11.48 -19.12 -18.55
N LEU A 417 -12.09 -18.64 -17.45
CA LEU A 417 -11.38 -17.97 -16.37
C LEU A 417 -10.38 -18.90 -15.69
N LEU A 418 -10.74 -20.15 -15.42
CA LEU A 418 -9.82 -21.12 -14.82
C LEU A 418 -8.63 -21.41 -15.72
N GLY A 419 -8.82 -21.45 -17.04
CA GLY A 419 -7.74 -21.53 -18.02
C GLY A 419 -6.83 -20.31 -17.94
N HIS A 420 -7.41 -19.10 -17.93
CA HIS A 420 -6.66 -17.83 -17.80
C HIS A 420 -5.84 -17.76 -16.48
N LEU A 421 -6.42 -18.20 -15.37
CA LEU A 421 -5.74 -18.25 -14.08
C LEU A 421 -4.60 -19.30 -14.05
N ALA A 422 -4.79 -20.43 -14.71
CA ALA A 422 -3.75 -21.46 -14.85
C ALA A 422 -2.57 -20.95 -15.68
N ASP A 423 -2.85 -20.20 -16.75
CA ASP A 423 -1.83 -19.52 -17.54
C ASP A 423 -1.08 -18.48 -16.70
N ASP A 424 -1.78 -17.68 -15.90
CA ASP A 424 -1.19 -16.68 -15.00
C ASP A 424 -0.23 -17.30 -13.97
N VAL A 425 -0.59 -18.48 -13.42
CA VAL A 425 0.29 -19.26 -12.53
C VAL A 425 1.54 -19.76 -13.26
N ARG A 426 1.37 -20.28 -14.49
CA ARG A 426 2.51 -20.74 -15.31
C ARG A 426 3.48 -19.59 -15.58
N GLU A 427 2.96 -18.46 -16.04
CA GLU A 427 3.75 -17.25 -16.32
C GLU A 427 4.42 -16.70 -15.05
N ALA A 428 3.75 -16.76 -13.90
CA ALA A 428 4.35 -16.37 -12.63
C ALA A 428 5.56 -17.23 -12.26
N ARG A 429 5.51 -18.53 -12.56
CA ARG A 429 6.63 -19.47 -12.33
C ARG A 429 7.80 -19.26 -13.27
N GLU A 430 7.55 -18.67 -14.46
CA GLU A 430 8.63 -18.28 -15.38
C GLU A 430 9.49 -17.12 -14.85
N GLY A 431 9.02 -16.42 -13.81
CA GLY A 431 9.78 -15.40 -13.11
C GLY A 431 9.53 -13.96 -13.59
N ASN A 432 10.04 -13.00 -12.81
CA ASN A 432 9.88 -11.56 -13.06
C ASN A 432 11.06 -10.92 -13.82
N VAL A 433 11.93 -11.74 -14.41
CA VAL A 433 13.02 -11.33 -15.32
C VAL A 433 13.00 -12.18 -16.58
N SER A 434 12.87 -13.52 -16.43
CA SER A 434 12.90 -14.49 -17.52
C SER A 434 11.54 -14.64 -18.20
N GLY A 435 10.44 -14.56 -17.44
CA GLY A 435 9.08 -14.66 -17.95
C GLY A 435 8.63 -13.36 -18.63
N PRO A 436 8.33 -13.34 -19.97
CA PRO A 436 8.07 -12.10 -20.70
C PRO A 436 6.96 -11.24 -20.08
N LEU A 437 5.79 -11.84 -19.78
CA LEU A 437 4.67 -11.09 -19.21
C LEU A 437 5.00 -10.56 -17.81
N LYS A 438 5.51 -11.41 -16.92
CA LYS A 438 5.76 -11.01 -15.53
C LYS A 438 6.93 -10.04 -15.39
N ALA A 439 7.95 -10.14 -16.25
CA ALA A 439 9.00 -9.13 -16.33
C ALA A 439 8.44 -7.75 -16.69
N ALA A 440 7.55 -7.69 -17.70
CA ALA A 440 6.90 -6.45 -18.11
C ALA A 440 5.97 -5.87 -17.04
N LEU A 441 5.16 -6.71 -16.39
CA LEU A 441 4.25 -6.25 -15.31
C LEU A 441 5.02 -5.77 -14.06
N ASP A 442 6.17 -6.36 -13.76
CA ASP A 442 7.01 -5.94 -12.62
C ASP A 442 7.66 -4.56 -12.85
N VAL A 443 7.85 -4.14 -14.11
CA VAL A 443 8.29 -2.77 -14.45
C VAL A 443 7.32 -1.73 -13.89
N LEU A 444 6.01 -1.96 -13.97
CA LEU A 444 4.99 -1.05 -13.40
C LEU A 444 5.17 -0.83 -11.90
N ARG A 445 5.67 -1.86 -11.19
CA ARG A 445 5.99 -1.77 -9.77
C ARG A 445 7.25 -0.96 -9.54
N ASP A 446 8.28 -1.19 -10.35
CA ASP A 446 9.58 -0.56 -10.17
C ASP A 446 9.57 0.92 -10.59
N LEU A 447 8.72 1.32 -11.55
CA LEU A 447 8.55 2.72 -11.99
C LEU A 447 7.77 3.62 -11.02
N ARG A 448 7.28 3.10 -9.89
CA ARG A 448 6.43 3.90 -8.99
C ARG A 448 7.13 5.13 -8.44
N ASN A 449 8.42 5.04 -8.11
CA ASN A 449 9.18 6.18 -7.61
C ASN A 449 9.29 7.27 -8.67
N GLU A 450 9.60 6.90 -9.89
CA GLU A 450 9.76 7.83 -11.02
C GLU A 450 8.42 8.53 -11.34
N ILE A 451 7.33 7.77 -11.33
CA ILE A 451 5.97 8.33 -11.51
C ILE A 451 5.65 9.30 -10.37
N ARG A 452 5.91 8.91 -9.11
CA ARG A 452 5.69 9.78 -7.93
C ARG A 452 6.42 11.11 -8.06
N LEU A 453 7.69 11.08 -8.46
CA LEU A 453 8.49 12.29 -8.62
C LEU A 453 7.87 13.30 -9.59
N VAL A 454 7.04 12.86 -10.54
CA VAL A 454 6.31 13.76 -11.45
C VAL A 454 4.94 14.15 -10.89
N VAL A 455 4.18 13.20 -10.33
CA VAL A 455 2.75 13.41 -10.03
C VAL A 455 2.50 13.99 -8.64
N ASP A 456 3.42 13.81 -7.68
CA ASP A 456 3.27 14.31 -6.31
C ASP A 456 3.20 15.85 -6.29
N HIS A 457 2.56 16.38 -5.25
CA HIS A 457 2.38 17.83 -5.02
C HIS A 457 1.71 18.59 -6.17
N GLY A 458 0.75 17.92 -6.86
CA GLY A 458 0.00 18.55 -7.95
C GLY A 458 0.82 18.73 -9.23
N GLY A 459 1.80 17.85 -9.48
CA GLY A 459 2.59 17.86 -10.70
C GLY A 459 1.79 17.62 -11.98
N LEU A 460 0.54 17.15 -11.87
CA LEU A 460 -0.39 16.99 -12.99
C LEU A 460 -1.48 18.07 -13.01
N GLU A 461 -2.08 18.27 -14.18
CA GLU A 461 -3.35 18.99 -14.32
C GLU A 461 -4.45 18.24 -13.56
N GLY A 462 -5.37 19.00 -12.90
CA GLY A 462 -6.31 18.43 -11.95
C GLY A 462 -7.26 17.37 -12.53
N ILE A 463 -7.82 17.58 -13.73
CA ILE A 463 -8.71 16.62 -14.39
C ILE A 463 -7.92 15.37 -14.81
N SER A 464 -6.73 15.56 -15.36
CA SER A 464 -5.84 14.45 -15.72
C SER A 464 -5.42 13.63 -14.49
N TYR A 465 -5.14 14.29 -13.35
CA TYR A 465 -4.94 13.59 -12.08
C TYR A 465 -6.13 12.71 -11.72
N ARG A 466 -7.36 13.26 -11.75
CA ARG A 466 -8.57 12.56 -11.36
C ARG A 466 -8.90 11.40 -12.33
N ASP A 467 -8.94 11.69 -13.63
CA ASP A 467 -9.49 10.77 -14.62
C ASP A 467 -8.43 9.78 -15.13
N ASP A 468 -7.22 10.27 -15.46
CA ASP A 468 -6.18 9.42 -16.05
C ASP A 468 -5.38 8.68 -14.96
N LEU A 469 -4.93 9.38 -13.91
CA LEU A 469 -4.13 8.74 -12.86
C LEU A 469 -5.00 7.98 -11.86
N GLN A 470 -5.93 8.67 -11.17
CA GLN A 470 -6.66 8.09 -10.04
C GLN A 470 -7.72 7.07 -10.49
N ASN A 471 -8.54 7.41 -11.50
CA ASN A 471 -9.67 6.58 -11.90
C ASN A 471 -9.31 5.48 -12.91
N TRP A 472 -8.23 5.64 -13.66
CA TRP A 472 -7.82 4.68 -14.68
C TRP A 472 -6.50 3.98 -14.38
N TYR A 473 -5.37 4.71 -14.29
CA TYR A 473 -4.04 4.08 -14.17
C TYR A 473 -3.81 3.42 -12.81
N THR A 474 -4.20 4.05 -11.70
CA THR A 474 -4.00 3.47 -10.36
C THR A 474 -4.70 2.12 -10.20
N PRO A 475 -5.98 1.93 -10.60
CA PRO A 475 -6.62 0.61 -10.61
C PRO A 475 -6.00 -0.38 -11.60
N LEU A 476 -5.52 0.09 -12.76
CA LEU A 476 -4.82 -0.76 -13.74
C LEU A 476 -3.49 -1.25 -13.17
N ASN A 477 -2.67 -0.35 -12.64
CA ASN A 477 -1.40 -0.68 -11.99
C ASN A 477 -1.59 -1.65 -10.82
N ALA A 478 -2.62 -1.46 -10.00
CA ALA A 478 -2.95 -2.37 -8.91
C ALA A 478 -3.30 -3.79 -9.42
N TYR A 479 -4.14 -3.89 -10.44
CA TYR A 479 -4.51 -5.15 -11.07
C TYR A 479 -3.31 -5.92 -11.63
N LEU A 480 -2.39 -5.21 -12.28
CA LEU A 480 -1.27 -5.82 -13.02
C LEU A 480 -0.03 -6.09 -12.16
N SER A 481 0.27 -5.24 -11.16
CA SER A 481 1.57 -5.24 -10.48
C SER A 481 1.55 -5.42 -8.96
N ILE A 482 0.35 -5.41 -8.33
CA ILE A 482 0.21 -5.49 -6.86
C ILE A 482 -0.46 -6.81 -6.43
N GLY A 483 -0.53 -7.80 -7.26
CA GLY A 483 -1.28 -9.02 -7.00
C GLY A 483 -0.68 -9.93 -5.93
N PRO A 484 -1.36 -11.07 -5.70
CA PRO A 484 -0.99 -12.06 -4.71
C PRO A 484 0.18 -12.94 -5.17
N PRO A 485 0.75 -13.78 -4.29
CA PRO A 485 1.59 -14.88 -4.72
C PRO A 485 0.83 -15.88 -5.61
N ALA A 486 1.55 -16.57 -6.50
CA ALA A 486 0.96 -17.57 -7.40
C ALA A 486 0.19 -18.68 -6.66
N SER A 487 0.59 -19.03 -5.44
CA SER A 487 -0.11 -20.00 -4.58
C SER A 487 -1.57 -19.60 -4.30
N ARG A 488 -1.87 -18.31 -4.12
CA ARG A 488 -3.25 -17.82 -3.92
C ARG A 488 -4.12 -17.98 -5.16
N ILE A 489 -3.54 -17.89 -6.36
CA ILE A 489 -4.26 -18.18 -7.60
C ILE A 489 -4.49 -19.70 -7.73
N GLU A 490 -3.51 -20.55 -7.40
CA GLU A 490 -3.70 -22.01 -7.37
C GLU A 490 -4.81 -22.42 -6.39
N GLU A 491 -4.82 -21.84 -5.18
CA GLU A 491 -5.87 -22.05 -4.18
C GLU A 491 -7.25 -21.64 -4.72
N THR A 492 -7.32 -20.51 -5.43
CA THR A 492 -8.56 -20.01 -6.06
C THR A 492 -9.09 -20.99 -7.11
N ILE A 493 -8.20 -21.54 -7.95
CA ILE A 493 -8.55 -22.59 -8.93
C ILE A 493 -9.04 -23.85 -8.22
N ALA A 494 -8.37 -24.28 -7.15
CA ALA A 494 -8.75 -25.47 -6.38
C ALA A 494 -10.13 -25.31 -5.70
N LEU A 495 -10.42 -24.14 -5.14
CA LEU A 495 -11.73 -23.81 -4.55
C LEU A 495 -12.86 -23.82 -5.60
N ALA A 496 -12.61 -23.28 -6.78
CA ALA A 496 -13.57 -23.29 -7.87
C ALA A 496 -13.83 -24.72 -8.38
N ASN A 497 -12.80 -25.56 -8.48
CA ASN A 497 -12.93 -26.97 -8.86
C ASN A 497 -13.63 -27.82 -7.79
N ALA A 498 -13.51 -27.46 -6.52
CA ALA A 498 -14.23 -28.11 -5.42
C ALA A 498 -15.69 -27.64 -5.29
N GLY A 499 -16.15 -26.67 -6.09
CA GLY A 499 -17.52 -26.14 -6.05
C GLY A 499 -17.81 -25.22 -4.85
N VAL A 500 -16.77 -24.78 -4.12
CA VAL A 500 -16.89 -23.84 -2.98
C VAL A 500 -17.00 -22.41 -3.49
N LEU A 501 -16.32 -22.10 -4.61
CA LEU A 501 -16.26 -20.78 -5.24
C LEU A 501 -16.82 -20.83 -6.66
N GLU A 502 -17.70 -19.89 -7.00
CA GLU A 502 -18.22 -19.64 -8.35
C GLU A 502 -17.97 -18.18 -8.75
N PHE A 503 -17.63 -17.93 -10.01
CA PHE A 503 -17.39 -16.59 -10.53
C PHE A 503 -18.61 -16.08 -11.30
N MET A 504 -19.02 -14.85 -10.95
CA MET A 504 -20.19 -14.19 -11.55
C MET A 504 -19.91 -13.52 -12.89
N GLY A 505 -18.65 -13.15 -13.13
CA GLY A 505 -18.26 -12.42 -14.34
C GLY A 505 -17.95 -10.92 -14.11
N PRO A 506 -17.61 -10.23 -15.22
CA PRO A 506 -17.38 -8.79 -15.23
C PRO A 506 -18.67 -7.98 -15.01
N GLU A 507 -18.48 -6.70 -14.68
CA GLU A 507 -19.58 -5.74 -14.49
C GLU A 507 -20.65 -6.23 -13.48
N LEU A 508 -20.17 -6.84 -12.39
CA LEU A 508 -21.03 -7.33 -11.32
C LEU A 508 -21.89 -6.20 -10.74
N ARG A 509 -23.19 -6.44 -10.70
CA ARG A 509 -24.18 -5.58 -10.03
C ARG A 509 -24.80 -6.33 -8.87
N VAL A 510 -24.96 -5.65 -7.73
CA VAL A 510 -25.60 -6.20 -6.54
C VAL A 510 -26.64 -5.21 -6.04
N ARG A 511 -27.83 -5.70 -5.74
CA ARG A 511 -28.93 -4.94 -5.15
C ARG A 511 -29.65 -5.75 -4.08
N VAL A 512 -30.35 -5.10 -3.18
CA VAL A 512 -31.28 -5.77 -2.27
C VAL A 512 -32.62 -6.00 -3.01
N ASP A 513 -33.12 -7.22 -2.94
CA ASP A 513 -34.45 -7.59 -3.46
C ASP A 513 -35.36 -7.97 -2.29
N ARG A 514 -36.47 -7.25 -2.16
CA ARG A 514 -37.50 -7.43 -1.14
C ARG A 514 -38.76 -8.15 -1.69
N THR A 515 -38.81 -8.36 -3.00
CA THR A 515 -40.03 -8.85 -3.68
C THR A 515 -40.08 -10.36 -3.81
N GLY A 516 -38.98 -11.08 -3.59
CA GLY A 516 -38.88 -12.51 -3.59
C GLY A 516 -39.51 -13.15 -2.34
N PRO A 517 -39.52 -14.48 -2.26
CA PRO A 517 -40.10 -15.23 -1.12
C PRO A 517 -39.38 -14.90 0.19
N GLU A 518 -38.10 -14.58 0.13
CA GLU A 518 -37.26 -14.06 1.22
C GLU A 518 -36.41 -12.91 0.69
N PRO A 519 -36.21 -11.85 1.48
CA PRO A 519 -35.28 -10.79 1.11
C PRO A 519 -33.89 -11.36 0.84
N ALA A 520 -33.18 -10.82 -0.18
CA ALA A 520 -31.84 -11.28 -0.52
C ALA A 520 -31.02 -10.18 -1.22
N PHE A 521 -29.71 -10.27 -1.14
CA PHE A 521 -28.85 -9.65 -2.14
C PHE A 521 -29.00 -10.41 -3.47
N VAL A 522 -29.26 -9.68 -4.54
CA VAL A 522 -29.34 -10.25 -5.89
C VAL A 522 -28.14 -9.76 -6.67
N ALA A 523 -27.32 -10.71 -7.10
CA ALA A 523 -26.08 -10.47 -7.85
C ALA A 523 -26.23 -10.99 -9.28
N GLU A 524 -25.80 -10.17 -10.25
CA GLU A 524 -25.81 -10.50 -11.68
C GLU A 524 -24.66 -9.82 -12.41
N SER A 525 -24.19 -10.41 -13.50
CA SER A 525 -23.25 -9.81 -14.44
C SER A 525 -24.00 -9.38 -15.68
N SER A 526 -23.63 -8.21 -16.25
CA SER A 526 -24.17 -7.79 -17.56
C SER A 526 -23.42 -8.41 -18.76
N ARG A 527 -22.37 -9.20 -18.50
CA ARG A 527 -21.45 -9.76 -19.52
C ARG A 527 -21.48 -11.29 -19.57
N VAL A 528 -22.17 -11.94 -18.66
CA VAL A 528 -22.24 -13.39 -18.56
C VAL A 528 -23.69 -13.79 -18.33
N ASP A 529 -24.24 -14.57 -19.25
CA ASP A 529 -25.61 -15.05 -19.13
C ASP A 529 -25.80 -16.05 -17.99
N GLY A 530 -26.93 -15.94 -17.30
CA GLY A 530 -27.29 -16.87 -16.25
C GLY A 530 -28.30 -16.27 -15.27
N PRO A 531 -29.00 -17.10 -14.49
CA PRO A 531 -29.95 -16.60 -13.52
C PRO A 531 -29.25 -15.79 -12.42
N PRO A 532 -29.89 -14.72 -11.92
CA PRO A 532 -29.31 -13.95 -10.79
C PRO A 532 -29.06 -14.85 -9.58
N VAL A 533 -27.97 -14.59 -8.85
CA VAL A 533 -27.67 -15.28 -7.59
C VAL A 533 -28.36 -14.55 -6.45
N ARG A 534 -29.12 -15.26 -5.64
CA ARG A 534 -29.73 -14.77 -4.40
C ARG A 534 -28.86 -15.18 -3.21
N ALA A 535 -28.43 -14.23 -2.41
CA ALA A 535 -27.52 -14.44 -1.29
C ALA A 535 -28.02 -13.75 -0.02
N ALA A 536 -27.82 -14.38 1.12
CA ALA A 536 -28.14 -13.80 2.42
C ALA A 536 -27.00 -12.91 2.96
N ALA A 537 -25.81 -12.98 2.37
CA ALA A 537 -24.66 -12.19 2.77
C ALA A 537 -23.92 -11.57 1.57
N LEU A 538 -23.44 -10.34 1.77
CA LEU A 538 -22.56 -9.60 0.86
C LEU A 538 -21.31 -9.15 1.60
N ILE A 539 -20.14 -9.44 1.03
CA ILE A 539 -18.85 -8.95 1.50
C ILE A 539 -18.26 -7.98 0.46
N GLU A 540 -17.99 -6.76 0.89
CA GLU A 540 -17.20 -5.78 0.11
C GLU A 540 -15.72 -6.08 0.27
N ALA A 541 -15.17 -6.91 -0.61
CA ALA A 541 -13.79 -7.37 -0.55
C ALA A 541 -12.79 -6.29 -0.99
N ARG A 542 -12.80 -5.13 -0.30
CA ARG A 542 -11.94 -3.97 -0.53
C ARG A 542 -11.72 -3.18 0.75
N LEU A 543 -10.68 -2.37 0.78
CA LEU A 543 -10.47 -1.38 1.83
C LEU A 543 -11.36 -0.13 1.60
N PRO A 544 -11.70 0.62 2.65
CA PRO A 544 -12.22 1.97 2.49
C PRO A 544 -11.20 2.83 1.71
N GLU A 545 -11.70 3.69 0.83
CA GLU A 545 -10.83 4.66 0.16
C GLU A 545 -10.34 5.72 1.14
N PRO A 546 -9.03 6.04 1.17
CA PRO A 546 -8.50 7.13 1.97
C PRO A 546 -9.13 8.46 1.53
N ASP A 547 -9.93 9.05 2.41
CA ASP A 547 -10.55 10.36 2.16
C ASP A 547 -10.79 11.08 3.49
N ILE A 548 -9.99 12.10 3.77
CA ILE A 548 -10.09 12.84 5.03
C ILE A 548 -11.44 13.56 5.19
N ARG A 549 -12.14 13.88 4.09
CA ARG A 549 -13.48 14.49 4.14
C ARG A 549 -14.52 13.56 4.76
N ARG A 550 -14.26 12.26 4.72
CA ARG A 550 -15.09 11.19 5.31
C ARG A 550 -14.43 10.51 6.50
N THR A 551 -13.35 11.08 7.03
CA THR A 551 -12.66 10.45 8.16
C THR A 551 -13.59 10.30 9.37
N ALA A 552 -13.49 9.15 10.05
CA ALA A 552 -14.06 8.91 11.37
C ALA A 552 -12.97 8.91 12.47
N ASP A 553 -11.73 9.21 12.11
CA ASP A 553 -10.66 9.43 13.07
C ASP A 553 -10.93 10.70 13.89
N PRO A 554 -10.94 10.63 15.23
CA PRO A 554 -11.32 11.76 16.07
C PRO A 554 -10.36 12.94 15.92
N LEU A 555 -9.04 12.71 15.82
CA LEU A 555 -8.05 13.78 15.70
C LEU A 555 -8.20 14.52 14.37
N LEU A 556 -8.27 13.82 13.24
CA LEU A 556 -8.46 14.48 11.94
C LEU A 556 -9.83 15.15 11.83
N THR A 557 -10.87 14.57 12.44
CA THR A 557 -12.19 15.21 12.53
C THR A 557 -12.11 16.54 13.28
N HIS A 558 -11.39 16.58 14.41
CA HIS A 558 -11.15 17.80 15.17
C HIS A 558 -10.38 18.84 14.35
N LEU A 559 -9.26 18.46 13.75
CA LEU A 559 -8.42 19.35 12.95
C LEU A 559 -9.16 19.94 11.74
N LEU A 560 -10.02 19.16 11.08
CA LEU A 560 -10.88 19.66 10.00
C LEU A 560 -11.94 20.64 10.51
N ALA A 561 -12.63 20.29 11.61
CA ALA A 561 -13.70 21.11 12.17
C ALA A 561 -13.19 22.47 12.70
N THR A 562 -11.96 22.52 13.20
CA THR A 562 -11.31 23.73 13.72
C THR A 562 -10.51 24.48 12.66
N GLY A 563 -10.50 24.00 11.42
CA GLY A 563 -9.78 24.63 10.31
C GLY A 563 -8.26 24.52 10.40
N GLN A 564 -7.73 23.64 11.25
CA GLN A 564 -6.30 23.42 11.45
C GLN A 564 -5.67 22.53 10.36
N CYS A 565 -6.49 21.91 9.53
CA CYS A 565 -6.06 21.22 8.30
C CYS A 565 -7.13 21.37 7.20
N ARG A 566 -6.79 20.94 5.99
CA ARG A 566 -7.71 20.95 4.85
C ARG A 566 -7.46 19.79 3.89
N PRO A 567 -8.44 19.43 3.04
CA PRO A 567 -8.21 18.56 1.88
C PRO A 567 -7.26 19.21 0.88
N TYR A 568 -6.42 18.41 0.27
CA TYR A 568 -5.53 18.85 -0.79
C TYR A 568 -6.31 19.18 -2.07
N ARG A 569 -5.85 20.21 -2.79
CA ARG A 569 -6.48 20.68 -4.04
C ARG A 569 -5.44 20.68 -5.15
N ILE A 570 -5.86 20.25 -6.34
CA ILE A 570 -5.05 20.29 -7.55
C ILE A 570 -5.73 21.21 -8.54
N SER A 571 -4.99 22.19 -9.03
CA SER A 571 -5.51 23.20 -9.97
C SER A 571 -5.88 22.57 -11.31
N SER A 572 -6.99 23.04 -11.89
CA SER A 572 -7.50 22.58 -13.18
C SER A 572 -7.61 23.74 -14.17
N ASP A 573 -7.33 23.46 -15.46
CA ASP A 573 -7.41 24.47 -16.54
C ASP A 573 -8.84 24.69 -17.04
N SER A 574 -9.66 23.64 -16.99
CA SER A 574 -10.98 23.64 -17.64
C SER A 574 -12.14 23.56 -16.66
N GLY A 575 -11.94 23.95 -15.38
CA GLY A 575 -12.99 23.88 -14.38
C GLY A 575 -12.51 24.28 -12.99
N PRO A 576 -13.30 24.01 -11.97
CA PRO A 576 -12.87 24.23 -10.59
C PRO A 576 -11.73 23.28 -10.22
N ASP A 577 -10.89 23.70 -9.27
CA ASP A 577 -9.85 22.85 -8.69
C ASP A 577 -10.41 21.51 -8.23
N VAL A 578 -9.67 20.45 -8.49
CA VAL A 578 -10.02 19.09 -8.01
C VAL A 578 -9.71 19.02 -6.52
N VAL A 579 -10.75 18.90 -5.70
CA VAL A 579 -10.61 18.66 -4.25
C VAL A 579 -10.41 17.16 -4.04
N THR A 580 -9.24 16.79 -3.57
CA THR A 580 -8.88 15.38 -3.35
C THR A 580 -9.29 14.91 -1.95
N GLY A 581 -9.14 13.61 -1.68
CA GLY A 581 -9.30 13.04 -0.35
C GLY A 581 -8.06 13.15 0.54
N GLY A 582 -6.93 13.67 0.03
CA GLY A 582 -5.67 13.74 0.75
C GLY A 582 -5.57 14.89 1.74
N LEU A 583 -4.86 14.69 2.83
CA LEU A 583 -4.51 15.72 3.81
C LEU A 583 -3.45 16.65 3.21
N ALA A 584 -3.74 17.95 3.13
CA ALA A 584 -2.83 18.92 2.53
C ALA A 584 -1.56 19.10 3.38
N VAL A 585 -0.41 18.91 2.76
CA VAL A 585 0.91 19.17 3.33
C VAL A 585 1.78 19.96 2.36
N SER A 586 2.80 20.65 2.88
CA SER A 586 3.83 21.30 2.07
C SER A 586 4.70 20.26 1.36
N GLU A 587 5.57 20.70 0.46
CA GLU A 587 6.74 19.91 0.07
C GLU A 587 7.56 19.53 1.31
N ARG A 588 8.52 18.60 1.15
CA ARG A 588 9.40 18.18 2.28
C ARG A 588 9.78 19.37 3.16
N PRO A 589 9.63 19.27 4.45
CA PRO A 589 9.39 18.08 5.27
C PRO A 589 7.90 17.80 5.59
N TYR A 590 6.94 18.11 4.72
CA TYR A 590 5.52 17.76 4.83
C TYR A 590 4.80 18.42 6.02
N ARG A 591 4.96 19.71 6.15
CA ARG A 591 4.27 20.49 7.16
C ARG A 591 2.78 20.58 6.85
N LEU A 592 1.95 20.43 7.88
CA LEU A 592 0.49 20.48 7.76
C LEU A 592 0.03 21.87 7.26
N VAL A 593 -0.95 21.88 6.35
CA VAL A 593 -1.52 23.11 5.78
C VAL A 593 -2.93 23.32 6.31
N ASP A 594 -3.20 24.51 6.88
CA ASP A 594 -4.50 24.88 7.47
C ASP A 594 -5.55 25.28 6.40
N ALA A 595 -6.78 25.56 6.86
CA ALA A 595 -7.89 25.95 5.99
C ALA A 595 -7.62 27.26 5.22
N ALA A 596 -6.79 28.15 5.76
CA ALA A 596 -6.38 29.40 5.12
C ALA A 596 -5.21 29.22 4.15
N GLY A 597 -4.65 28.00 4.02
CA GLY A 597 -3.50 27.71 3.16
C GLY A 597 -2.16 28.03 3.78
N ARG A 598 -2.10 28.26 5.08
CA ARG A 598 -0.86 28.55 5.79
C ARG A 598 -0.23 27.25 6.25
N THR A 599 1.07 27.16 6.11
CA THR A 599 1.88 26.01 6.55
C THR A 599 2.19 26.14 8.04
N HIS A 600 1.85 25.11 8.82
CA HIS A 600 2.13 25.09 10.26
C HIS A 600 3.61 24.82 10.53
N PRO A 601 4.33 25.65 11.30
CA PRO A 601 5.79 25.51 11.44
C PRO A 601 6.23 24.26 12.22
N ARG A 602 5.36 23.68 13.07
CA ARG A 602 5.68 22.65 14.05
C ARG A 602 4.80 21.40 13.97
N ARG A 603 3.99 21.26 12.89
CA ARG A 603 3.16 20.06 12.63
C ARG A 603 3.53 19.46 11.29
N PHE A 604 3.72 18.15 11.30
CA PHE A 604 4.12 17.39 10.12
C PHE A 604 3.13 16.23 9.93
N ALA A 605 2.89 15.84 8.67
CA ALA A 605 2.04 14.69 8.38
C ALA A 605 2.53 13.96 7.13
N TYR A 606 2.56 12.63 7.17
CA TYR A 606 2.86 11.82 5.99
C TYR A 606 2.25 10.42 6.09
N GLY A 607 2.22 9.70 4.97
CA GLY A 607 1.63 8.37 4.89
C GLY A 607 0.22 8.39 4.30
N VAL A 608 -0.60 7.38 4.63
CA VAL A 608 -1.90 7.15 3.97
C VAL A 608 -2.84 8.37 3.99
N PRO A 609 -2.94 9.18 5.06
CA PRO A 609 -3.77 10.37 5.02
C PRO A 609 -3.35 11.41 3.97
N THR A 610 -2.09 11.40 3.51
CA THR A 610 -1.60 12.31 2.46
C THR A 610 -1.69 11.69 1.04
N GLU A 611 -2.40 10.57 0.86
CA GLU A 611 -2.69 10.04 -0.49
C GLU A 611 -3.35 11.11 -1.34
N ALA A 612 -2.97 11.23 -2.58
CA ALA A 612 -3.27 12.30 -3.52
C ALA A 612 -2.36 13.54 -3.44
N VAL A 613 -1.71 13.83 -2.32
CA VAL A 613 -0.52 14.71 -2.31
C VAL A 613 0.69 13.90 -2.77
N HIS A 614 0.79 12.69 -2.22
CA HIS A 614 1.76 11.65 -2.59
C HIS A 614 1.01 10.45 -3.15
N TRP A 615 1.46 9.94 -4.29
CA TRP A 615 0.83 8.79 -4.93
C TRP A 615 1.38 7.48 -4.35
N VAL A 616 0.49 6.48 -4.10
CA VAL A 616 0.84 5.13 -3.60
C VAL A 616 1.57 5.18 -2.24
N THR A 617 1.02 5.92 -1.31
CA THR A 617 1.58 6.08 0.04
C THR A 617 1.66 4.78 0.84
N ALA A 618 0.90 3.74 0.49
CA ALA A 618 0.92 2.43 1.15
C ALA A 618 2.09 1.52 0.72
N ALA A 619 3.01 1.99 -0.12
CA ALA A 619 4.17 1.19 -0.54
C ALA A 619 5.07 0.85 0.65
N GLY A 620 5.53 -0.42 0.70
CA GLY A 620 6.47 -0.91 1.71
C GLY A 620 7.92 -0.45 1.43
N ILE A 621 8.74 -0.50 2.47
CA ILE A 621 10.17 -0.18 2.41
C ILE A 621 10.93 -1.43 1.92
N ARG A 622 11.79 -1.26 0.91
CA ARG A 622 12.64 -2.31 0.34
C ARG A 622 14.11 -1.96 0.51
N PRO A 623 14.98 -2.93 0.78
CA PRO A 623 16.42 -2.69 0.82
C PRO A 623 16.98 -2.41 -0.60
N GLY A 624 17.98 -1.57 -0.71
CA GLY A 624 18.76 -1.32 -1.92
C GLY A 624 18.05 -0.62 -3.08
N VAL A 625 16.91 0.07 -2.85
CA VAL A 625 16.10 0.66 -3.94
C VAL A 625 15.64 2.09 -3.68
N ASN A 626 16.33 2.85 -2.87
CA ASN A 626 15.97 4.23 -2.52
C ASN A 626 14.49 4.38 -2.10
N SER A 627 14.10 3.66 -1.05
CA SER A 627 12.73 3.70 -0.55
C SER A 627 12.38 5.09 -0.01
N VAL A 628 11.54 5.81 -0.73
CA VAL A 628 11.16 7.22 -0.47
C VAL A 628 10.72 7.47 0.97
N THR A 629 10.00 6.51 1.59
CA THR A 629 9.55 6.61 2.99
C THR A 629 10.70 6.87 3.97
N LEU A 630 11.87 6.31 3.74
CA LEU A 630 13.05 6.49 4.62
C LEU A 630 13.62 7.91 4.51
N GLY A 631 13.77 8.42 3.28
CA GLY A 631 14.20 9.80 3.05
C GLY A 631 13.19 10.83 3.58
N ASP A 632 11.89 10.53 3.45
CA ASP A 632 10.81 11.36 4.00
C ASP A 632 10.86 11.42 5.53
N SER A 633 11.05 10.26 6.17
CA SER A 633 11.17 10.16 7.64
C SER A 633 12.40 10.93 8.14
N ASP A 634 13.52 10.85 7.41
CA ASP A 634 14.74 11.60 7.76
C ASP A 634 14.53 13.11 7.63
N ALA A 635 13.89 13.57 6.56
CA ALA A 635 13.59 14.99 6.37
C ALA A 635 12.66 15.54 7.47
N ILE A 636 11.65 14.76 7.88
CA ILE A 636 10.77 15.14 9.00
C ILE A 636 11.58 15.18 10.31
N ALA A 637 12.34 14.12 10.61
CA ALA A 637 13.15 14.04 11.83
C ALA A 637 14.11 15.22 11.96
N ARG A 638 14.84 15.55 10.89
CA ARG A 638 15.76 16.69 10.87
C ARG A 638 15.05 18.03 11.02
N ALA A 639 13.88 18.20 10.39
CA ALA A 639 13.07 19.40 10.55
C ALA A 639 12.52 19.57 11.97
N VAL A 640 12.19 18.47 12.64
CA VAL A 640 11.80 18.45 14.06
C VAL A 640 12.98 18.84 14.94
N LEU A 641 14.16 18.23 14.75
CA LEU A 641 15.35 18.49 15.52
C LEU A 641 15.92 19.92 15.31
N ALA A 642 15.64 20.53 14.17
CA ALA A 642 16.02 21.92 13.89
C ALA A 642 15.14 22.96 14.62
N LEU A 643 14.07 22.54 15.31
CA LEU A 643 13.22 23.46 16.06
C LEU A 643 13.92 23.95 17.34
N THR A 644 13.79 25.23 17.61
CA THR A 644 14.17 25.77 18.93
C THR A 644 13.06 25.41 19.93
N PRO A 645 13.41 24.80 21.08
CA PRO A 645 12.45 24.59 22.16
C PRO A 645 11.78 25.90 22.56
N ALA A 646 10.49 25.87 22.85
CA ALA A 646 9.76 27.07 23.21
C ALA A 646 10.25 27.71 24.54
N ASP A 647 10.97 26.96 25.37
CA ASP A 647 11.60 27.47 26.61
C ASP A 647 13.03 27.98 26.41
N GLY A 648 13.62 27.79 25.24
CA GLY A 648 14.97 28.28 24.94
C GLY A 648 15.00 29.81 24.91
N THR A 649 15.77 30.42 25.78
CA THR A 649 16.16 31.84 25.68
C THR A 649 16.94 32.00 24.37
N ARG A 650 16.42 32.83 23.44
CA ARG A 650 17.29 33.37 22.38
C ARG A 650 18.49 34.02 23.04
N PRO A 651 19.72 33.69 22.66
CA PRO A 651 20.84 34.57 23.08
C PRO A 651 20.53 35.96 22.54
N ASP A 652 20.49 36.94 23.43
CA ASP A 652 20.30 38.35 23.10
C ASP A 652 21.29 38.76 22.01
N ALA A 653 20.75 39.11 20.85
CA ALA A 653 21.49 39.80 19.79
C ALA A 653 21.65 41.28 20.17
N THR A 654 22.31 41.53 21.31
CA THR A 654 22.72 42.87 21.75
C THR A 654 24.02 42.73 22.49
N GLU A 655 25.13 42.74 21.72
CA GLU A 655 26.44 43.26 22.12
C GLU A 655 27.40 43.13 20.94
N GLU A 656 27.24 43.98 19.93
CA GLU A 656 28.34 44.42 19.07
C GLU A 656 27.95 45.78 18.46
N LEU A 657 27.98 46.81 19.30
CA LEU A 657 28.12 48.20 18.89
C LEU A 657 28.74 48.98 20.07
N SER A 658 30.04 48.88 20.21
CA SER A 658 30.85 49.93 20.81
C SER A 658 32.32 49.84 20.30
#